data_2a747b40d1e073023d9e239ae745e5df
#
_entry.id   2a747b40d1e073023d9e239ae745e5df
#
_cell.length_a   1.000
_cell.length_b   1.000
_cell.length_c   1.000
_cell.angle_alpha   90.00
_cell.angle_beta   90.00
_cell.angle_gamma   90.00
#
_symmetry.space_group_name_H-M   'P 1'
#
loop_
_entity.id
_entity.type
_entity.pdbx_description
1 polymer ?
#
loop_
_entity_poly.entity_id
_entity_poly.type
_entity_poly.pdbx_seq_one_letter_code
_entity_poly.pdbx_strand_id
1 'polypeptide(L)'
;MLCLVCTATSMSAEKVLIDGLYYTLNGDFGGATVEKPDSGLYVGDIDIPAEVTYNGVTRPVKAVGVSAFYNDSLLTSVTFHDNMKVIDISAFNKCTQLKRIDLPNTVTSVMDFSFSGCTSLETVTLSNQVVYIGWSAFQNCKSLKSIDIPNSCTSMDQSAFQGCSSMTDLVIGNGVQIIKTKAFSGCTALKNVTIGTGVKEVESSAFDLCTTVKNIYISDLAKWCNIKFASILSNPLCYAGYLYVNGEKVVDLEIPSTVTAIKDYAFLRCIFEGNLIIPSSVKSIGYYSFYLCARMKEVVLPEGLKSIGQYAFDCCYQLKEVTLPESLTSLGKSAFSTCWAVTKLKIGNQLTSIPANAFEWCQELEDVELGSSVKDLGSASFFGCSALVVLNLPESVRTIAGSAFGQCAKLETIHLPDSLLSIGSSAFSYCDSLNNVILPQGLKKIEQSTFTYCSSLTEIVIPDNVTSIGSQAFSNCVSLRSLRMGKSLKTIDSYAFSDCNSLTSVTIPDSVTSIGYGAFNRCNALRQVKSLALVPPTLNNQSCFTVYDQARLLVHQDALEAYNTAQYWKLFNKTMPIEQIGDADSDGEISIDDITILIDYLLNSNASGVDLDAIDCNGDGSIDIDDVTALISYILNGYWN
;
A
#
# COMPACT_ATOMS: atom_id res chain seq x y z
N MET A 1 58.30 19.42 -38.08
CA MET A 1 59.67 19.92 -37.92
C MET A 1 59.90 20.31 -36.48
N LEU A 2 60.83 19.73 -35.79
CA LEU A 2 61.34 19.79 -34.44
C LEU A 2 60.31 19.49 -33.33
N CYS A 3 60.28 18.24 -32.95
CA CYS A 3 59.78 17.71 -31.66
C CYS A 3 60.80 18.14 -30.59
N LEU A 4 60.45 19.13 -29.74
CA LEU A 4 61.17 19.33 -28.48
C LEU A 4 60.68 18.31 -27.50
N VAL A 5 61.40 17.21 -27.33
CA VAL A 5 61.26 16.28 -26.20
C VAL A 5 61.77 17.06 -24.98
N CYS A 6 60.85 17.65 -24.22
CA CYS A 6 61.13 18.02 -22.85
C CYS A 6 61.22 16.72 -22.03
N THR A 7 62.43 16.23 -21.84
CA THR A 7 62.73 15.26 -20.78
C THR A 7 62.56 15.99 -19.45
N ALA A 8 61.34 15.97 -18.90
CA ALA A 8 61.13 16.20 -17.51
C ALA A 8 61.81 15.01 -16.79
N THR A 9 63.04 15.20 -16.32
CA THR A 9 63.63 14.38 -15.30
C THR A 9 62.68 14.44 -14.11
N SER A 10 61.92 13.36 -13.86
CA SER A 10 61.21 13.17 -12.62
C SER A 10 62.30 13.18 -11.54
N MET A 11 62.47 14.30 -10.84
CA MET A 11 63.19 14.30 -9.58
C MET A 11 62.42 13.32 -8.69
N SER A 12 63.05 12.18 -8.39
CA SER A 12 62.53 11.24 -7.37
C SER A 12 62.27 12.06 -6.11
N ALA A 13 61.05 12.09 -5.63
CA ALA A 13 60.67 12.79 -4.41
C ALA A 13 61.52 12.19 -3.26
N GLU A 14 62.40 13.00 -2.70
CA GLU A 14 63.30 12.56 -1.63
C GLU A 14 62.50 12.49 -0.32
N LYS A 15 62.48 11.33 0.34
CA LYS A 15 61.91 11.13 1.69
C LYS A 15 62.99 11.40 2.71
N VAL A 16 62.76 12.35 3.61
CA VAL A 16 63.73 12.82 4.59
C VAL A 16 63.10 12.87 5.98
N LEU A 17 63.89 12.67 7.04
CA LEU A 17 63.51 12.83 8.44
C LEU A 17 63.91 14.23 8.91
N ILE A 18 62.91 15.01 9.42
CA ILE A 18 63.12 16.36 9.96
C ILE A 18 62.31 16.44 11.29
N ASP A 19 62.97 16.80 12.37
CA ASP A 19 62.36 17.00 13.69
C ASP A 19 61.38 15.86 14.13
N GLY A 20 61.75 14.61 13.81
CA GLY A 20 60.98 13.41 14.20
C GLY A 20 59.89 13.02 13.25
N LEU A 21 59.60 13.79 12.20
CA LEU A 21 58.63 13.47 11.14
C LEU A 21 59.31 13.19 9.82
N TYR A 22 58.81 12.24 9.07
CA TYR A 22 59.24 11.98 7.69
C TYR A 22 58.49 12.86 6.71
N TYR A 23 59.20 13.41 5.74
CA TYR A 23 58.62 14.26 4.70
C TYR A 23 59.09 13.82 3.32
N THR A 24 58.20 13.87 2.35
CA THR A 24 58.55 13.92 0.93
C THR A 24 58.64 15.38 0.54
N LEU A 25 59.81 15.80 0.06
CA LEU A 25 60.08 17.15 -0.40
C LEU A 25 59.71 17.33 -1.88
N ASN A 26 59.05 18.47 -2.22
CA ASN A 26 58.53 18.74 -3.57
C ASN A 26 57.51 17.71 -4.09
N GLY A 27 56.66 17.24 -3.17
CA GLY A 27 55.55 16.32 -3.49
C GLY A 27 54.50 16.96 -4.42
N ASP A 28 53.46 16.20 -4.75
CA ASP A 28 52.39 16.52 -5.73
C ASP A 28 51.68 17.85 -5.44
N PHE A 29 51.69 18.32 -4.20
CA PHE A 29 51.05 19.58 -3.78
C PHE A 29 51.98 20.82 -3.85
N GLY A 30 53.19 20.67 -4.34
CA GLY A 30 54.14 21.77 -4.51
C GLY A 30 54.73 22.30 -3.20
N GLY A 31 54.97 21.41 -2.22
CA GLY A 31 55.57 21.67 -0.90
C GLY A 31 56.03 20.39 -0.25
N ALA A 32 56.24 20.40 1.05
CA ALA A 32 56.52 19.19 1.84
C ALA A 32 55.21 18.45 2.19
N THR A 33 55.24 17.13 2.14
CA THR A 33 54.17 16.21 2.50
C THR A 33 54.63 15.32 3.63
N VAL A 34 53.86 15.24 4.74
CA VAL A 34 54.16 14.32 5.84
C VAL A 34 53.97 12.88 5.39
N GLU A 35 54.93 12.02 5.68
CA GLU A 35 54.93 10.62 5.23
C GLU A 35 54.93 9.64 6.42
N LYS A 36 54.58 8.41 6.15
CA LYS A 36 54.67 7.31 7.10
C LYS A 36 56.14 7.08 7.52
N PRO A 37 56.43 6.74 8.80
CA PRO A 37 57.78 6.37 9.23
C PRO A 37 58.23 5.05 8.54
N ASP A 38 59.52 4.92 8.30
CA ASP A 38 60.09 3.69 7.67
C ASP A 38 59.94 2.47 8.57
N SER A 39 59.88 2.70 9.90
CA SER A 39 59.63 1.66 10.89
C SER A 39 58.93 2.26 12.11
N GLY A 40 58.08 1.44 12.77
CA GLY A 40 57.33 1.85 13.96
C GLY A 40 56.13 2.73 13.67
N LEU A 41 55.67 3.44 14.67
CA LEU A 41 54.54 4.36 14.68
C LEU A 41 54.97 5.71 15.25
N TYR A 42 54.28 6.76 14.90
CA TYR A 42 54.41 8.05 15.63
C TYR A 42 53.72 7.91 17.01
N VAL A 43 54.19 8.60 18.02
CA VAL A 43 53.72 8.39 19.39
C VAL A 43 53.33 9.73 20.04
N GLY A 44 52.17 9.74 20.68
CA GLY A 44 51.71 10.85 21.51
C GLY A 44 51.16 12.01 20.70
N ASP A 45 51.56 13.21 21.07
CA ASP A 45 51.08 14.45 20.48
C ASP A 45 52.04 14.88 19.36
N ILE A 46 51.53 15.06 18.17
CA ILE A 46 52.29 15.44 16.99
C ILE A 46 51.98 16.88 16.61
N ASP A 47 53.04 17.69 16.41
CA ASP A 47 52.95 19.02 15.84
C ASP A 47 53.48 18.98 14.39
N ILE A 48 52.63 19.30 13.44
CA ILE A 48 52.97 19.37 11.99
C ILE A 48 53.16 20.85 11.67
N PRO A 49 54.43 21.34 11.54
CA PRO A 49 54.71 22.73 11.35
C PRO A 49 54.20 23.30 10.01
N ALA A 50 54.02 24.63 9.91
CA ALA A 50 53.65 25.29 8.67
C ALA A 50 54.70 25.13 7.56
N GLU A 51 55.96 25.03 7.94
CA GLU A 51 57.09 24.95 7.02
C GLU A 51 58.20 24.07 7.58
N VAL A 52 58.98 23.43 6.71
CA VAL A 52 60.17 22.65 7.07
C VAL A 52 61.38 23.12 6.22
N THR A 53 62.57 23.13 6.88
CA THR A 53 63.83 23.50 6.22
C THR A 53 64.73 22.27 6.09
N TYR A 54 65.16 21.98 4.86
CA TYR A 54 66.10 20.90 4.58
C TYR A 54 67.14 21.40 3.57
N ASN A 55 68.44 21.19 3.91
CA ASN A 55 69.59 21.67 3.12
C ASN A 55 69.52 23.16 2.78
N GLY A 56 69.05 24.00 3.75
CA GLY A 56 68.95 25.45 3.56
C GLY A 56 67.77 25.94 2.71
N VAL A 57 66.88 25.04 2.28
CA VAL A 57 65.66 25.36 1.52
C VAL A 57 64.42 25.14 2.38
N THR A 58 63.70 26.23 2.65
CA THR A 58 62.43 26.19 3.37
C THR A 58 61.27 25.89 2.44
N ARG A 59 60.38 24.96 2.83
CA ARG A 59 59.21 24.56 2.07
C ARG A 59 57.96 24.55 2.95
N PRO A 60 56.82 25.05 2.44
CA PRO A 60 55.56 24.94 3.17
C PRO A 60 55.11 23.47 3.26
N VAL A 61 54.59 23.05 4.44
CA VAL A 61 53.96 21.73 4.62
C VAL A 61 52.52 21.83 4.14
N LYS A 62 52.17 21.15 3.02
CA LYS A 62 50.90 21.29 2.36
C LYS A 62 49.98 20.09 2.46
N ALA A 63 50.51 18.94 2.81
CA ALA A 63 49.70 17.72 2.92
C ALA A 63 50.18 16.79 4.05
N VAL A 64 49.21 16.06 4.58
CA VAL A 64 49.47 14.78 5.26
C VAL A 64 49.27 13.69 4.21
N GLY A 65 50.34 12.98 3.86
CA GLY A 65 50.37 12.06 2.74
C GLY A 65 49.59 10.76 2.95
N VAL A 66 49.53 9.97 1.89
CA VAL A 66 48.79 8.70 1.88
C VAL A 66 49.26 7.78 3.01
N SER A 67 48.32 7.38 3.88
CA SER A 67 48.59 6.47 5.01
C SER A 67 49.69 6.94 5.97
N ALA A 68 49.98 8.25 6.07
CA ALA A 68 51.08 8.78 6.90
C ALA A 68 51.02 8.32 8.35
N PHE A 69 49.83 8.26 8.96
CA PHE A 69 49.56 7.77 10.30
C PHE A 69 48.63 6.54 10.30
N TYR A 70 48.62 5.75 9.20
CA TYR A 70 47.72 4.58 9.09
C TYR A 70 47.92 3.58 10.23
N ASN A 71 46.82 3.25 10.92
CA ASN A 71 46.77 2.32 12.07
C ASN A 71 47.68 2.72 13.23
N ASP A 72 47.85 4.03 13.39
CA ASP A 72 48.68 4.58 14.50
C ASP A 72 47.84 4.65 15.77
N SER A 73 47.91 3.57 16.57
CA SER A 73 47.15 3.43 17.81
C SER A 73 47.74 4.16 19.01
N LEU A 74 48.88 4.81 18.83
CA LEU A 74 49.59 5.57 19.88
C LEU A 74 49.44 7.09 19.68
N LEU A 75 48.90 7.54 18.55
CA LEU A 75 48.67 8.94 18.22
C LEU A 75 47.48 9.48 19.04
N THR A 76 47.71 10.47 19.86
CA THR A 76 46.70 11.05 20.79
C THR A 76 46.16 12.39 20.33
N SER A 77 47.00 13.23 19.73
CA SER A 77 46.60 14.51 19.13
C SER A 77 47.49 14.89 17.95
N VAL A 78 46.96 15.74 17.07
CA VAL A 78 47.68 16.36 15.96
C VAL A 78 47.34 17.83 15.92
N THR A 79 48.39 18.67 15.96
CA THR A 79 48.31 20.11 15.73
C THR A 79 48.72 20.41 14.29
N PHE A 80 47.86 21.17 13.57
CA PHE A 80 48.12 21.65 12.23
C PHE A 80 48.33 23.15 12.23
N HIS A 81 49.15 23.62 11.32
CA HIS A 81 49.37 25.03 11.08
C HIS A 81 48.93 25.49 9.67
N ASP A 82 48.95 26.77 9.41
CA ASP A 82 48.64 27.33 8.08
C ASP A 82 49.56 26.75 7.01
N ASN A 83 49.14 26.76 5.76
CA ASN A 83 49.69 26.13 4.57
C ASN A 83 49.16 24.71 4.26
N MET A 84 48.64 23.96 5.27
CA MET A 84 48.03 22.65 5.03
C MET A 84 46.87 22.79 4.04
N LYS A 85 46.85 21.97 2.98
CA LYS A 85 45.83 21.98 1.92
C LYS A 85 45.03 20.69 1.87
N VAL A 86 45.69 19.55 2.10
CA VAL A 86 45.12 18.22 1.89
C VAL A 86 45.44 17.30 3.05
N ILE A 87 44.38 16.60 3.52
CA ILE A 87 44.52 15.38 4.31
C ILE A 87 44.29 14.23 3.35
N ASP A 88 45.32 13.51 3.00
CA ASP A 88 45.30 12.56 1.87
C ASP A 88 44.69 11.20 2.25
N ILE A 89 44.60 10.28 1.28
CA ILE A 89 43.95 8.98 1.39
C ILE A 89 44.48 8.20 2.61
N SER A 90 43.57 7.75 3.49
CA SER A 90 43.89 6.94 4.67
C SER A 90 44.91 7.59 5.62
N ALA A 91 45.16 8.91 5.56
CA ALA A 91 46.21 9.58 6.31
C ALA A 91 46.19 9.27 7.81
N PHE A 92 45.02 9.25 8.45
CA PHE A 92 44.81 8.87 9.87
C PHE A 92 43.91 7.66 10.03
N ASN A 93 43.78 6.82 9.00
CA ASN A 93 42.89 5.66 9.07
C ASN A 93 43.26 4.73 10.25
N LYS A 94 42.28 4.43 11.12
CA LYS A 94 42.44 3.63 12.34
C LYS A 94 43.37 4.22 13.41
N CYS A 95 43.53 5.53 13.51
CA CYS A 95 44.13 6.20 14.65
C CYS A 95 43.17 6.16 15.84
N THR A 96 43.10 5.02 16.52
CA THR A 96 42.02 4.72 17.51
C THR A 96 42.07 5.54 18.79
N GLN A 97 43.19 6.19 19.11
CA GLN A 97 43.34 7.04 20.30
C GLN A 97 43.20 8.55 19.99
N LEU A 98 43.11 8.91 18.73
CA LEU A 98 42.96 10.30 18.30
C LEU A 98 41.57 10.83 18.73
N LYS A 99 41.56 11.95 19.53
CA LYS A 99 40.33 12.47 20.15
C LYS A 99 39.78 13.72 19.45
N ARG A 100 40.64 14.54 18.89
CA ARG A 100 40.27 15.83 18.31
C ARG A 100 41.08 16.11 17.07
N ILE A 101 40.42 16.74 16.07
CA ILE A 101 41.03 17.31 14.86
C ILE A 101 40.47 18.71 14.66
N ASP A 102 41.40 19.68 14.54
CA ASP A 102 41.08 21.04 14.13
C ASP A 102 41.85 21.36 12.85
N LEU A 103 41.15 21.38 11.74
CA LEU A 103 41.78 21.68 10.44
C LEU A 103 41.89 23.20 10.23
N PRO A 104 43.09 23.72 9.88
CA PRO A 104 43.27 25.15 9.62
C PRO A 104 42.47 25.58 8.37
N ASN A 105 42.14 26.88 8.29
CA ASN A 105 41.29 27.43 7.23
C ASN A 105 41.92 27.37 5.81
N THR A 106 43.10 26.81 5.68
CA THR A 106 43.77 26.56 4.42
C THR A 106 43.47 25.19 3.82
N VAL A 107 42.89 24.24 4.61
CA VAL A 107 42.53 22.89 4.12
C VAL A 107 41.34 22.96 3.20
N THR A 108 41.48 22.41 2.01
CA THR A 108 40.44 22.35 0.98
C THR A 108 39.91 20.94 0.73
N SER A 109 40.65 19.89 1.10
CA SER A 109 40.28 18.52 0.80
C SER A 109 40.64 17.56 1.93
N VAL A 110 39.64 16.74 2.28
CA VAL A 110 39.73 15.58 3.18
C VAL A 110 39.43 14.37 2.32
N MET A 111 40.49 13.58 2.00
CA MET A 111 40.39 12.51 0.99
C MET A 111 39.80 11.21 1.58
N ASP A 112 39.74 10.18 0.71
CA ASP A 112 39.11 8.91 1.03
C ASP A 112 39.74 8.23 2.27
N PHE A 113 38.89 7.68 3.15
CA PHE A 113 39.29 6.96 4.37
C PHE A 113 40.18 7.74 5.33
N SER A 114 40.41 9.02 5.14
CA SER A 114 41.44 9.81 5.87
C SER A 114 41.36 9.68 7.40
N PHE A 115 40.18 9.63 8.00
CA PHE A 115 39.94 9.41 9.42
C PHE A 115 39.07 8.17 9.70
N SER A 116 38.93 7.26 8.73
CA SER A 116 38.11 6.07 8.91
C SER A 116 38.60 5.23 10.08
N GLY A 117 37.70 4.82 10.96
CA GLY A 117 38.02 4.00 12.14
C GLY A 117 38.75 4.71 13.27
N CYS A 118 38.77 6.03 13.31
CA CYS A 118 39.22 6.83 14.46
C CYS A 118 38.16 6.77 15.56
N THR A 119 38.10 5.63 16.27
CA THR A 119 36.96 5.30 17.14
C THR A 119 36.82 6.20 18.36
N SER A 120 37.90 6.84 18.84
CA SER A 120 37.90 7.80 19.96
C SER A 120 37.74 9.27 19.52
N LEU A 121 37.62 9.53 18.21
CA LEU A 121 37.50 10.89 17.70
C LEU A 121 36.16 11.51 18.11
N GLU A 122 36.20 12.48 19.04
CA GLU A 122 35.03 13.12 19.62
C GLU A 122 34.62 14.39 18.88
N THR A 123 35.63 15.17 18.46
CA THR A 123 35.41 16.49 17.82
C THR A 123 36.22 16.64 16.54
N VAL A 124 35.59 17.19 15.54
CA VAL A 124 36.22 17.57 14.27
C VAL A 124 35.75 18.98 13.92
N THR A 125 36.72 19.91 13.78
CA THR A 125 36.49 21.22 13.20
C THR A 125 36.99 21.22 11.78
N LEU A 126 36.04 21.24 10.80
CA LEU A 126 36.39 21.37 9.40
C LEU A 126 36.74 22.82 9.05
N SER A 127 37.71 22.99 8.15
CA SER A 127 37.98 24.29 7.53
C SER A 127 36.76 24.83 6.79
N ASN A 128 36.50 26.12 6.89
CA ASN A 128 35.46 26.78 6.10
C ASN A 128 35.80 26.92 4.58
N GLN A 129 36.95 26.38 4.16
CA GLN A 129 37.38 26.28 2.77
C GLN A 129 37.33 24.85 2.21
N VAL A 130 36.89 23.87 3.03
CA VAL A 130 36.76 22.48 2.55
C VAL A 130 35.73 22.41 1.43
N VAL A 131 36.19 21.92 0.26
CA VAL A 131 35.37 21.73 -0.95
C VAL A 131 34.98 20.26 -1.14
N TYR A 132 35.84 19.34 -0.69
CA TYR A 132 35.70 17.92 -0.89
C TYR A 132 35.88 17.12 0.40
N ILE A 133 34.93 16.19 0.67
CA ILE A 133 35.02 15.15 1.71
C ILE A 133 34.89 13.80 1.01
N GLY A 134 35.94 12.98 1.09
CA GLY A 134 36.07 11.73 0.34
C GLY A 134 35.25 10.57 0.85
N TRP A 135 35.33 9.47 0.10
CA TRP A 135 34.67 8.22 0.41
C TRP A 135 35.12 7.68 1.78
N SER A 136 34.14 7.37 2.65
CA SER A 136 34.38 6.84 4.00
C SER A 136 35.36 7.68 4.84
N ALA A 137 35.51 8.98 4.58
CA ALA A 137 36.51 9.83 5.21
C ALA A 137 36.46 9.78 6.76
N PHE A 138 35.26 9.74 7.36
CA PHE A 138 35.03 9.63 8.79
C PHE A 138 34.23 8.36 9.15
N GLN A 139 34.27 7.34 8.33
CA GLN A 139 33.54 6.10 8.59
C GLN A 139 33.95 5.47 9.93
N ASN A 140 32.97 5.06 10.76
CA ASN A 140 33.19 4.45 12.06
C ASN A 140 33.96 5.33 13.07
N CYS A 141 33.89 6.63 12.98
CA CYS A 141 34.27 7.56 14.05
C CYS A 141 33.19 7.50 15.15
N LYS A 142 33.20 6.40 15.92
CA LYS A 142 32.10 6.04 16.81
C LYS A 142 31.82 7.05 17.92
N SER A 143 32.84 7.81 18.37
CA SER A 143 32.74 8.81 19.45
C SER A 143 32.40 10.21 18.94
N LEU A 144 32.37 10.44 17.60
CA LEU A 144 32.09 11.76 17.02
C LEU A 144 30.70 12.26 17.44
N LYS A 145 30.64 13.44 18.09
CA LYS A 145 29.41 13.99 18.69
C LYS A 145 28.59 14.85 17.74
N SER A 146 29.28 15.64 16.90
CA SER A 146 28.64 16.51 15.92
C SER A 146 29.59 16.77 14.74
N ILE A 147 29.02 17.23 13.62
CA ILE A 147 29.77 17.72 12.46
C ILE A 147 29.02 18.86 11.79
N ASP A 148 29.77 19.94 11.50
CA ASP A 148 29.31 21.06 10.69
C ASP A 148 30.03 21.00 9.34
N ILE A 149 29.33 20.61 8.30
CA ILE A 149 29.84 20.60 6.91
C ILE A 149 29.72 22.01 6.35
N PRO A 150 30.84 22.66 5.96
CA PRO A 150 30.84 24.07 5.61
C PRO A 150 30.11 24.36 4.30
N ASN A 151 29.70 25.61 4.12
CA ASN A 151 29.05 26.09 2.88
C ASN A 151 29.94 25.99 1.64
N SER A 152 31.25 25.92 1.78
CA SER A 152 32.22 25.72 0.70
C SER A 152 32.21 24.28 0.16
N CYS A 153 31.76 23.30 0.95
CA CYS A 153 31.76 21.91 0.56
C CYS A 153 30.74 21.66 -0.55
N THR A 154 31.24 21.32 -1.74
CA THR A 154 30.40 21.04 -2.90
C THR A 154 30.27 19.55 -3.20
N SER A 155 31.19 18.74 -2.68
CA SER A 155 31.18 17.28 -2.87
C SER A 155 31.48 16.56 -1.57
N MET A 156 30.58 15.69 -1.18
CA MET A 156 30.71 14.75 -0.07
C MET A 156 30.38 13.36 -0.61
N ASP A 157 31.36 12.45 -0.49
CA ASP A 157 31.22 11.15 -1.16
C ASP A 157 30.50 10.11 -0.27
N GLN A 158 30.28 8.92 -0.84
CA GLN A 158 29.51 7.86 -0.19
C GLN A 158 30.13 7.45 1.15
N SER A 159 29.27 7.07 2.09
CA SER A 159 29.68 6.57 3.43
C SER A 159 30.58 7.53 4.24
N ALA A 160 30.66 8.80 3.89
CA ALA A 160 31.62 9.75 4.47
C ALA A 160 31.58 9.75 6.02
N PHE A 161 30.39 9.65 6.64
CA PHE A 161 30.17 9.58 8.09
C PHE A 161 29.43 8.32 8.54
N GLN A 162 29.47 7.25 7.75
CA GLN A 162 28.79 6.00 8.08
C GLN A 162 29.28 5.44 9.41
N GLY A 163 28.35 5.07 10.31
CA GLY A 163 28.67 4.44 11.59
C GLY A 163 29.22 5.40 12.65
N CYS A 164 29.05 6.71 12.51
CA CYS A 164 29.33 7.70 13.57
C CYS A 164 28.22 7.63 14.64
N SER A 165 28.22 6.56 15.44
CA SER A 165 27.10 6.13 16.28
C SER A 165 26.79 7.05 17.45
N SER A 166 27.72 7.91 17.89
CA SER A 166 27.50 8.92 18.95
C SER A 166 27.10 10.30 18.44
N MET A 167 27.02 10.49 17.11
CA MET A 167 26.66 11.78 16.52
C MET A 167 25.22 12.14 16.87
N THR A 168 25.03 13.28 17.54
CA THR A 168 23.70 13.81 17.91
C THR A 168 23.23 14.92 17.00
N ASP A 169 24.16 15.69 16.42
CA ASP A 169 23.89 16.90 15.65
C ASP A 169 24.65 16.89 14.33
N LEU A 170 23.95 17.21 13.24
CA LEU A 170 24.51 17.31 11.88
C LEU A 170 24.06 18.61 11.23
N VAL A 171 25.01 19.39 10.74
CA VAL A 171 24.72 20.54 9.88
C VAL A 171 25.32 20.30 8.50
N ILE A 172 24.49 20.38 7.45
CA ILE A 172 24.91 20.29 6.05
C ILE A 172 24.84 21.68 5.43
N GLY A 173 25.98 22.18 5.00
CA GLY A 173 26.12 23.52 4.40
C GLY A 173 25.44 23.65 3.04
N ASN A 174 25.25 24.91 2.63
CA ASN A 174 24.53 25.24 1.38
C ASN A 174 25.27 24.85 0.08
N GLY A 175 26.55 24.52 0.14
CA GLY A 175 27.32 24.10 -1.05
C GLY A 175 27.03 22.67 -1.49
N VAL A 176 26.66 21.78 -0.54
CA VAL A 176 26.39 20.36 -0.83
C VAL A 176 25.18 20.23 -1.73
N GLN A 177 25.38 19.64 -2.91
CA GLN A 177 24.29 19.43 -3.87
C GLN A 177 23.70 18.03 -3.82
N ILE A 178 24.53 17.02 -3.51
CA ILE A 178 24.12 15.62 -3.44
C ILE A 178 24.63 15.02 -2.13
N ILE A 179 23.73 14.44 -1.36
CA ILE A 179 24.08 13.59 -0.22
C ILE A 179 24.16 12.16 -0.74
N LYS A 180 25.37 11.63 -0.81
CA LYS A 180 25.66 10.35 -1.45
C LYS A 180 25.18 9.15 -0.63
N THR A 181 25.17 7.99 -1.28
CA THR A 181 24.76 6.70 -0.69
C THR A 181 25.42 6.44 0.66
N LYS A 182 24.60 6.12 1.67
CA LYS A 182 25.04 5.78 3.04
C LYS A 182 25.86 6.86 3.76
N ALA A 183 25.83 8.10 3.32
CA ALA A 183 26.68 9.16 3.87
C ALA A 183 26.62 9.25 5.40
N PHE A 184 25.43 9.08 6.01
CA PHE A 184 25.19 9.11 7.45
C PHE A 184 24.56 7.81 7.99
N SER A 185 24.57 6.74 7.22
CA SER A 185 23.98 5.46 7.64
C SER A 185 24.62 4.97 8.94
N GLY A 186 23.80 4.53 9.90
CA GLY A 186 24.28 4.03 11.19
C GLY A 186 24.68 5.12 12.21
N CYS A 187 24.32 6.39 11.99
CA CYS A 187 24.41 7.44 13.00
C CYS A 187 23.26 7.30 14.00
N THR A 188 23.33 6.26 14.84
CA THR A 188 22.20 5.78 15.66
C THR A 188 21.78 6.74 16.79
N ALA A 189 22.63 7.67 17.20
CA ALA A 189 22.32 8.71 18.20
C ALA A 189 21.84 10.03 17.58
N LEU A 190 21.78 10.16 16.25
CA LEU A 190 21.49 11.40 15.55
C LEU A 190 20.07 11.90 15.86
N LYS A 191 19.98 13.13 16.41
CA LYS A 191 18.71 13.75 16.82
C LYS A 191 18.31 14.92 15.94
N ASN A 192 19.28 15.76 15.60
CA ASN A 192 19.07 17.03 14.91
C ASN A 192 19.81 17.04 13.57
N VAL A 193 19.11 17.36 12.48
CA VAL A 193 19.68 17.43 11.13
C VAL A 193 19.30 18.76 10.51
N THR A 194 20.30 19.57 10.15
CA THR A 194 20.10 20.77 9.36
C THR A 194 20.48 20.50 7.91
N ILE A 195 19.56 20.77 6.98
CA ILE A 195 19.77 20.59 5.55
C ILE A 195 19.92 21.95 4.84
N GLY A 196 21.08 22.16 4.24
CA GLY A 196 21.37 23.37 3.47
C GLY A 196 20.56 23.49 2.18
N THR A 197 20.37 24.73 1.75
CA THR A 197 19.53 25.06 0.56
C THR A 197 20.08 24.60 -0.79
N GLY A 198 21.36 24.13 -0.81
CA GLY A 198 22.00 23.59 -2.02
C GLY A 198 21.61 22.18 -2.37
N VAL A 199 21.09 21.40 -1.41
CA VAL A 199 20.79 19.97 -1.60
C VAL A 199 19.65 19.79 -2.62
N LYS A 200 19.95 19.02 -3.68
CA LYS A 200 19.01 18.69 -4.77
C LYS A 200 18.64 17.22 -4.80
N GLU A 201 19.55 16.36 -4.31
CA GLU A 201 19.37 14.91 -4.34
C GLU A 201 19.95 14.28 -3.07
N VAL A 202 19.25 13.27 -2.56
CA VAL A 202 19.70 12.40 -1.47
C VAL A 202 19.61 10.96 -1.94
N GLU A 203 20.79 10.33 -2.07
CA GLU A 203 20.91 8.97 -2.59
C GLU A 203 20.47 7.90 -1.58
N SER A 204 20.43 6.66 -2.04
CA SER A 204 19.86 5.53 -1.29
C SER A 204 20.54 5.33 0.07
N SER A 205 19.71 5.05 1.09
CA SER A 205 20.16 4.72 2.46
C SER A 205 21.04 5.79 3.13
N ALA A 206 20.97 7.05 2.69
CA ALA A 206 21.81 8.12 3.23
C ALA A 206 21.64 8.31 4.75
N PHE A 207 20.41 8.11 5.28
CA PHE A 207 20.07 8.18 6.70
C PHE A 207 19.58 6.85 7.29
N ASP A 208 19.93 5.73 6.63
CA ASP A 208 19.56 4.41 7.15
C ASP A 208 20.11 4.18 8.56
N LEU A 209 19.32 3.53 9.42
CA LEU A 209 19.62 3.28 10.84
C LEU A 209 19.82 4.56 11.71
N CYS A 210 19.41 5.74 11.24
CA CYS A 210 19.38 6.97 12.06
C CYS A 210 18.10 7.03 12.91
N THR A 211 17.84 5.99 13.67
CA THR A 211 16.54 5.72 14.33
C THR A 211 16.11 6.73 15.39
N THR A 212 16.99 7.62 15.81
CA THR A 212 16.72 8.63 16.85
C THR A 212 16.51 10.04 16.30
N VAL A 213 16.54 10.23 14.98
CA VAL A 213 16.28 11.55 14.37
C VAL A 213 14.89 12.04 14.77
N LYS A 214 14.83 13.26 15.28
CA LYS A 214 13.59 13.91 15.72
C LYS A 214 13.32 15.25 15.07
N ASN A 215 14.36 16.04 14.81
CA ASN A 215 14.22 17.41 14.37
C ASN A 215 15.01 17.63 13.07
N ILE A 216 14.31 18.08 12.03
CA ILE A 216 14.89 18.45 10.75
C ILE A 216 14.73 19.95 10.58
N TYR A 217 15.84 20.66 10.37
CA TYR A 217 15.89 22.10 10.22
C TYR A 217 16.20 22.46 8.76
N ILE A 218 15.36 23.30 8.17
CA ILE A 218 15.53 23.86 6.82
C ILE A 218 15.27 25.37 6.85
N SER A 219 15.79 26.09 5.87
CA SER A 219 15.52 27.53 5.70
C SER A 219 14.69 27.84 4.45
N ASP A 220 14.47 26.86 3.55
CA ASP A 220 13.73 27.06 2.29
C ASP A 220 12.86 25.84 2.00
N LEU A 221 11.56 25.97 2.31
CA LEU A 221 10.58 24.91 2.10
C LEU A 221 10.34 24.60 0.62
N ALA A 222 10.46 25.60 -0.27
CA ALA A 222 10.30 25.37 -1.72
C ALA A 222 11.43 24.51 -2.28
N LYS A 223 12.65 24.71 -1.81
CA LYS A 223 13.79 23.85 -2.20
C LYS A 223 13.64 22.45 -1.62
N TRP A 224 13.21 22.32 -0.37
CA TRP A 224 12.90 21.02 0.25
C TRP A 224 11.88 20.22 -0.56
N CYS A 225 10.76 20.82 -1.00
CA CYS A 225 9.75 20.18 -1.84
C CYS A 225 10.31 19.62 -3.15
N ASN A 226 11.44 20.15 -3.63
CA ASN A 226 12.09 19.78 -4.88
C ASN A 226 13.27 18.81 -4.72
N ILE A 227 13.65 18.43 -3.51
CA ILE A 227 14.70 17.43 -3.28
C ILE A 227 14.26 16.09 -3.84
N LYS A 228 15.13 15.45 -4.62
CA LYS A 228 14.95 14.09 -5.10
C LYS A 228 15.48 13.12 -4.04
N PHE A 229 14.59 12.48 -3.30
CA PHE A 229 14.93 11.38 -2.39
C PHE A 229 14.86 10.06 -3.15
N ALA A 230 15.93 9.27 -3.13
CA ALA A 230 16.01 8.02 -3.90
C ALA A 230 15.17 6.87 -3.28
N SER A 231 14.88 6.93 -1.99
CA SER A 231 14.13 5.92 -1.24
C SER A 231 13.60 6.48 0.09
N ILE A 232 12.80 5.69 0.79
CA ILE A 232 12.36 5.99 2.17
C ILE A 232 13.55 6.32 3.09
N LEU A 233 14.61 5.52 3.03
CA LEU A 233 15.80 5.64 3.89
C LEU A 233 16.77 6.75 3.46
N SER A 234 16.43 7.47 2.39
CA SER A 234 17.16 8.67 1.96
C SER A 234 16.71 9.91 2.72
N ASN A 235 15.43 9.97 3.12
CA ASN A 235 14.90 11.12 3.81
C ASN A 235 15.16 11.02 5.33
N PRO A 236 15.74 12.05 5.98
CA PRO A 236 15.95 12.02 7.42
C PRO A 236 14.65 11.93 8.24
N LEU A 237 13.47 12.23 7.65
CA LEU A 237 12.15 12.01 8.25
C LEU A 237 11.72 10.54 8.32
N CYS A 238 12.49 9.60 7.75
CA CYS A 238 12.10 8.18 7.63
C CYS A 238 11.76 7.45 8.94
N TYR A 239 12.19 7.99 10.09
CA TYR A 239 11.89 7.44 11.41
C TYR A 239 10.87 8.27 12.21
N ALA A 240 10.16 9.19 11.57
CA ALA A 240 9.20 10.14 12.11
C ALA A 240 9.83 11.32 12.85
N GLY A 241 9.76 12.51 12.27
CA GLY A 241 10.37 13.71 12.82
C GLY A 241 9.52 14.97 12.65
N TYR A 242 9.89 16.00 13.40
CA TYR A 242 9.36 17.35 13.27
C TYR A 242 10.18 18.14 12.26
N LEU A 243 9.49 18.90 11.42
CA LEU A 243 10.11 19.85 10.50
C LEU A 243 10.12 21.25 11.13
N TYR A 244 11.25 21.93 11.02
CA TYR A 244 11.44 23.32 11.43
C TYR A 244 11.84 24.15 10.20
N VAL A 245 11.14 25.23 9.95
CA VAL A 245 11.43 26.18 8.87
C VAL A 245 11.86 27.51 9.48
N ASN A 246 13.07 27.96 9.17
CA ASN A 246 13.68 29.18 9.78
C ASN A 246 13.66 29.17 11.32
N GLY A 247 13.85 28.00 11.92
CA GLY A 247 13.85 27.81 13.37
C GLY A 247 12.49 27.58 14.03
N GLU A 248 11.39 27.83 13.31
CA GLU A 248 10.02 27.65 13.80
C GLU A 248 9.50 26.25 13.48
N LYS A 249 8.92 25.59 14.47
CA LYS A 249 8.29 24.27 14.30
C LYS A 249 7.05 24.39 13.40
N VAL A 250 6.97 23.54 12.38
CA VAL A 250 5.80 23.47 11.52
C VAL A 250 4.61 22.87 12.28
N VAL A 251 3.53 23.63 12.38
CA VAL A 251 2.21 23.21 12.90
C VAL A 251 1.26 23.00 11.75
N ASP A 252 1.03 24.01 10.93
CA ASP A 252 0.39 23.91 9.61
C ASP A 252 1.46 23.88 8.54
N LEU A 253 1.34 23.00 7.58
CA LEU A 253 2.29 22.89 6.48
C LEU A 253 1.75 23.64 5.25
N GLU A 254 2.23 24.87 5.06
CA GLU A 254 1.85 25.70 3.92
C GLU A 254 2.91 25.61 2.82
N ILE A 255 2.56 24.96 1.71
CA ILE A 255 3.47 24.82 0.57
C ILE A 255 3.59 26.16 -0.17
N PRO A 256 4.80 26.70 -0.41
CA PRO A 256 4.98 27.98 -1.10
C PRO A 256 4.42 28.00 -2.52
N SER A 257 3.86 29.14 -2.95
CA SER A 257 3.28 29.31 -4.29
C SER A 257 4.28 29.21 -5.46
N THR A 258 5.57 29.19 -5.18
CA THR A 258 6.63 28.93 -6.16
C THR A 258 6.82 27.44 -6.48
N VAL A 259 6.22 26.54 -5.68
CA VAL A 259 6.31 25.09 -5.88
C VAL A 259 5.30 24.67 -6.94
N THR A 260 5.77 23.95 -7.96
CA THR A 260 4.91 23.40 -9.03
C THR A 260 4.72 21.88 -8.92
N ALA A 261 5.57 21.21 -8.15
CA ALA A 261 5.49 19.77 -7.86
C ALA A 261 6.09 19.47 -6.48
N ILE A 262 5.46 18.60 -5.73
CA ILE A 262 6.01 18.02 -4.50
C ILE A 262 6.64 16.69 -4.89
N LYS A 263 7.94 16.54 -4.64
CA LYS A 263 8.70 15.34 -5.05
C LYS A 263 8.40 14.14 -4.15
N ASP A 264 8.78 12.97 -4.65
CA ASP A 264 8.62 11.69 -3.94
C ASP A 264 9.27 11.75 -2.55
N TYR A 265 8.60 11.18 -1.56
CA TYR A 265 9.06 11.09 -0.16
C TYR A 265 9.27 12.43 0.57
N ALA A 266 8.92 13.59 0.03
CA ALA A 266 9.32 14.89 0.56
C ALA A 266 8.95 15.10 2.03
N PHE A 267 7.76 14.72 2.46
CA PHE A 267 7.25 14.87 3.81
C PHE A 267 6.90 13.53 4.47
N LEU A 268 7.49 12.45 3.96
CA LEU A 268 7.32 11.10 4.51
C LEU A 268 7.46 11.11 6.04
N ARG A 269 6.43 10.62 6.75
CA ARG A 269 6.39 10.54 8.23
C ARG A 269 6.63 11.85 8.98
N CYS A 270 6.44 12.99 8.30
CA CYS A 270 6.54 14.29 8.92
C CYS A 270 5.44 14.46 9.99
N ILE A 271 5.83 14.86 11.20
CA ILE A 271 4.91 15.10 12.30
C ILE A 271 4.55 16.59 12.31
N PHE A 272 3.33 16.93 11.88
CA PHE A 272 2.69 18.21 12.09
C PHE A 272 1.23 17.97 12.51
N GLU A 273 0.66 18.85 13.32
CA GLU A 273 -0.61 18.59 14.02
C GLU A 273 -1.78 19.39 13.45
N GLY A 274 -1.54 20.18 12.41
CA GLY A 274 -2.50 21.05 11.74
C GLY A 274 -2.88 20.58 10.35
N ASN A 275 -3.00 21.55 9.47
CA ASN A 275 -3.51 21.39 8.11
C ASN A 275 -2.37 21.39 7.08
N LEU A 276 -2.59 20.70 5.96
CA LEU A 276 -1.76 20.81 4.77
C LEU A 276 -2.44 21.73 3.74
N ILE A 277 -1.78 22.84 3.41
CA ILE A 277 -2.26 23.81 2.45
C ILE A 277 -1.39 23.76 1.21
N ILE A 278 -1.97 23.34 0.09
CA ILE A 278 -1.28 23.19 -1.19
C ILE A 278 -1.79 24.28 -2.15
N PRO A 279 -0.91 25.14 -2.69
CA PRO A 279 -1.32 26.23 -3.59
C PRO A 279 -1.66 25.69 -5.00
N SER A 280 -2.42 26.50 -5.77
CA SER A 280 -2.87 26.16 -7.14
C SER A 280 -1.71 26.05 -8.17
N SER A 281 -0.50 26.49 -7.82
CA SER A 281 0.71 26.28 -8.60
C SER A 281 1.13 24.81 -8.70
N VAL A 282 0.81 24.00 -7.67
CA VAL A 282 1.20 22.58 -7.62
C VAL A 282 0.35 21.77 -8.60
N LYS A 283 1.02 21.06 -9.50
CA LYS A 283 0.40 20.22 -10.54
C LYS A 283 0.52 18.72 -10.23
N SER A 284 1.46 18.33 -9.38
CA SER A 284 1.69 16.94 -9.02
C SER A 284 2.18 16.77 -7.59
N ILE A 285 1.71 15.70 -6.95
CA ILE A 285 2.12 15.23 -5.62
C ILE A 285 2.78 13.87 -5.83
N GLY A 286 4.02 13.71 -5.35
CA GLY A 286 4.87 12.55 -5.60
C GLY A 286 4.49 11.30 -4.81
N TYR A 287 5.18 10.21 -5.12
CA TYR A 287 5.10 8.91 -4.46
C TYR A 287 5.52 9.00 -2.99
N TYR A 288 4.71 8.44 -2.06
CA TYR A 288 4.94 8.49 -0.60
C TYR A 288 5.19 9.89 -0.02
N SER A 289 4.79 10.96 -0.68
CA SER A 289 5.20 12.32 -0.28
C SER A 289 4.69 12.73 1.10
N PHE A 290 3.51 12.28 1.53
CA PHE A 290 2.93 12.50 2.85
C PHE A 290 2.58 11.19 3.57
N TYR A 291 3.22 10.09 3.17
CA TYR A 291 3.02 8.78 3.81
C TYR A 291 3.25 8.86 5.31
N LEU A 292 2.30 8.33 6.10
CA LEU A 292 2.38 8.33 7.55
C LEU A 292 2.49 9.74 8.19
N CYS A 293 1.92 10.78 7.55
CA CYS A 293 1.67 12.06 8.23
C CYS A 293 0.49 11.88 9.19
N ALA A 294 0.70 11.06 10.22
CA ALA A 294 -0.33 10.45 11.06
C ALA A 294 -1.18 11.45 11.86
N ARG A 295 -0.72 12.70 12.04
CA ARG A 295 -1.39 13.74 12.81
C ARG A 295 -1.99 14.86 11.96
N MET A 296 -1.84 14.80 10.64
CA MET A 296 -2.46 15.72 9.71
C MET A 296 -3.99 15.62 9.80
N LYS A 297 -4.67 16.77 10.00
CA LYS A 297 -6.13 16.81 10.20
C LYS A 297 -6.90 17.08 8.92
N GLU A 298 -6.41 17.99 8.11
CA GLU A 298 -7.06 18.42 6.87
C GLU A 298 -6.05 18.60 5.75
N VAL A 299 -6.49 18.38 4.53
CA VAL A 299 -5.74 18.69 3.32
C VAL A 299 -6.63 19.47 2.35
N VAL A 300 -6.12 20.62 1.90
CA VAL A 300 -6.75 21.38 0.82
C VAL A 300 -6.00 21.07 -0.47
N LEU A 301 -6.64 20.27 -1.32
CA LEU A 301 -6.14 19.94 -2.67
C LEU A 301 -6.64 20.98 -3.67
N PRO A 302 -5.75 21.73 -4.35
CA PRO A 302 -6.16 22.86 -5.16
C PRO A 302 -6.72 22.45 -6.52
N GLU A 303 -7.58 23.29 -7.08
CA GLU A 303 -7.89 23.22 -8.51
C GLU A 303 -6.61 23.45 -9.33
N GLY A 304 -6.49 22.69 -10.42
CA GLY A 304 -5.27 22.64 -11.25
C GLY A 304 -4.29 21.53 -10.91
N LEU A 305 -4.47 20.82 -9.77
CA LEU A 305 -3.73 19.58 -9.47
C LEU A 305 -4.12 18.49 -10.48
N LYS A 306 -3.13 17.83 -11.09
CA LYS A 306 -3.33 16.82 -12.14
C LYS A 306 -3.08 15.39 -11.69
N SER A 307 -2.15 15.20 -10.76
CA SER A 307 -1.79 13.86 -10.31
C SER A 307 -1.43 13.79 -8.83
N ILE A 308 -1.84 12.68 -8.20
CA ILE A 308 -1.43 12.27 -6.85
C ILE A 308 -0.77 10.90 -6.98
N GLY A 309 0.45 10.77 -6.46
CA GLY A 309 1.27 9.55 -6.55
C GLY A 309 0.76 8.40 -5.69
N GLN A 310 1.32 7.21 -5.91
CA GLN A 310 1.00 6.04 -5.09
C GLN A 310 1.42 6.29 -3.63
N TYR A 311 0.59 5.83 -2.69
CA TYR A 311 0.82 5.97 -1.23
C TYR A 311 1.03 7.41 -0.76
N ALA A 312 0.62 8.41 -1.54
CA ALA A 312 0.94 9.81 -1.24
C ALA A 312 0.42 10.26 0.12
N PHE A 313 -0.77 9.83 0.53
CA PHE A 313 -1.41 10.12 1.82
C PHE A 313 -1.76 8.84 2.60
N ASP A 314 -1.13 7.70 2.28
CA ASP A 314 -1.40 6.45 3.00
C ASP A 314 -1.01 6.59 4.48
N CYS A 315 -1.84 6.01 5.37
CA CYS A 315 -1.67 6.08 6.83
C CYS A 315 -1.77 7.50 7.43
N CYS A 316 -2.51 8.42 6.80
CA CYS A 316 -2.87 9.72 7.39
C CYS A 316 -4.06 9.52 8.33
N TYR A 317 -3.82 8.95 9.52
CA TYR A 317 -4.86 8.41 10.41
C TYR A 317 -5.88 9.43 10.94
N GLN A 318 -5.53 10.71 11.02
CA GLN A 318 -6.40 11.77 11.55
C GLN A 318 -7.03 12.64 10.45
N LEU A 319 -6.76 12.36 9.17
CA LEU A 319 -7.36 13.08 8.05
C LEU A 319 -8.87 12.82 8.02
N LYS A 320 -9.68 13.91 8.02
CA LYS A 320 -11.14 13.80 8.19
C LYS A 320 -11.93 13.82 6.90
N GLU A 321 -11.52 14.63 5.95
CA GLU A 321 -12.23 14.80 4.69
C GLU A 321 -11.25 14.79 3.51
N VAL A 322 -11.68 14.23 2.38
CA VAL A 322 -10.92 14.22 1.14
C VAL A 322 -11.80 14.73 0.00
N THR A 323 -11.42 15.88 -0.56
CA THR A 323 -12.03 16.40 -1.78
C THR A 323 -10.98 16.40 -2.88
N LEU A 324 -11.14 15.51 -3.87
CA LEU A 324 -10.31 15.45 -5.06
C LEU A 324 -10.82 16.47 -6.07
N PRO A 325 -9.97 17.42 -6.54
CA PRO A 325 -10.41 18.52 -7.38
C PRO A 325 -10.88 18.05 -8.77
N GLU A 326 -11.73 18.85 -9.40
CA GLU A 326 -12.22 18.58 -10.77
C GLU A 326 -11.10 18.40 -11.79
N SER A 327 -9.98 19.06 -11.57
CA SER A 327 -8.83 18.99 -12.46
C SER A 327 -8.01 17.70 -12.39
N LEU A 328 -8.22 16.83 -11.38
CA LEU A 328 -7.43 15.64 -11.15
C LEU A 328 -7.71 14.56 -12.20
N THR A 329 -6.67 14.12 -12.90
CA THR A 329 -6.77 13.08 -13.95
C THR A 329 -6.08 11.77 -13.60
N SER A 330 -5.24 11.76 -12.56
CA SER A 330 -4.48 10.59 -12.14
C SER A 330 -4.39 10.49 -10.61
N LEU A 331 -4.84 9.38 -10.08
CA LEU A 331 -4.73 8.99 -8.68
C LEU A 331 -3.87 7.72 -8.59
N GLY A 332 -2.93 7.66 -7.67
CA GLY A 332 -2.06 6.50 -7.49
C GLY A 332 -2.69 5.40 -6.63
N LYS A 333 -2.20 4.18 -6.78
CA LYS A 333 -2.56 3.05 -5.91
C LYS A 333 -2.35 3.42 -4.44
N SER A 334 -3.29 3.03 -3.57
CA SER A 334 -3.22 3.27 -2.12
C SER A 334 -3.01 4.74 -1.72
N ALA A 335 -3.42 5.68 -2.57
CA ALA A 335 -3.13 7.11 -2.35
C ALA A 335 -3.68 7.64 -1.02
N PHE A 336 -4.82 7.14 -0.54
CA PHE A 336 -5.47 7.47 0.73
C PHE A 336 -5.82 6.21 1.54
N SER A 337 -5.06 5.14 1.33
CA SER A 337 -5.26 3.90 2.11
C SER A 337 -5.04 4.17 3.59
N THR A 338 -5.78 3.46 4.44
CA THR A 338 -5.61 3.51 5.91
C THR A 338 -5.78 4.92 6.52
N CYS A 339 -6.55 5.79 5.86
CA CYS A 339 -6.99 7.07 6.41
C CYS A 339 -8.24 6.84 7.28
N TRP A 340 -8.05 6.28 8.47
CA TRP A 340 -9.13 5.75 9.31
C TRP A 340 -10.24 6.75 9.63
N ALA A 341 -9.86 8.00 9.91
CA ALA A 341 -10.80 9.04 10.35
C ALA A 341 -11.50 9.78 9.20
N VAL A 342 -11.28 9.39 7.93
CA VAL A 342 -11.97 10.01 6.80
C VAL A 342 -13.44 9.62 6.85
N THR A 343 -14.32 10.62 7.00
CA THR A 343 -15.77 10.45 7.03
C THR A 343 -16.42 10.81 5.69
N LYS A 344 -15.77 11.67 4.90
CA LYS A 344 -16.30 12.20 3.65
C LYS A 344 -15.29 12.18 2.51
N LEU A 345 -15.73 11.68 1.36
CA LEU A 345 -14.97 11.63 0.12
C LEU A 345 -15.76 12.22 -1.05
N LYS A 346 -15.18 13.23 -1.70
CA LYS A 346 -15.71 13.76 -2.97
C LYS A 346 -14.66 13.60 -4.07
N ILE A 347 -15.07 13.06 -5.22
CA ILE A 347 -14.20 12.80 -6.39
C ILE A 347 -14.67 13.63 -7.57
N GLY A 348 -13.75 14.42 -8.14
CA GLY A 348 -14.00 15.26 -9.31
C GLY A 348 -14.25 14.47 -10.60
N ASN A 349 -14.86 15.13 -11.59
CA ASN A 349 -15.38 14.48 -12.81
C ASN A 349 -14.32 14.14 -13.88
N GLN A 350 -13.06 14.52 -13.71
CA GLN A 350 -12.00 14.19 -14.68
C GLN A 350 -11.33 12.82 -14.40
N LEU A 351 -11.54 12.25 -13.22
CA LEU A 351 -10.97 10.95 -12.88
C LEU A 351 -11.83 9.83 -13.48
N THR A 352 -11.23 8.99 -14.30
CA THR A 352 -11.94 7.91 -15.01
C THR A 352 -11.85 6.54 -14.32
N SER A 353 -10.95 6.39 -13.35
CA SER A 353 -10.80 5.14 -12.59
C SER A 353 -10.35 5.41 -11.16
N ILE A 354 -10.86 4.64 -10.22
CA ILE A 354 -10.35 4.59 -8.84
C ILE A 354 -9.33 3.46 -8.78
N PRO A 355 -8.07 3.73 -8.47
CA PRO A 355 -7.03 2.68 -8.48
C PRO A 355 -7.19 1.69 -7.31
N ALA A 356 -6.44 0.60 -7.39
CA ALA A 356 -6.44 -0.41 -6.33
C ALA A 356 -6.05 0.18 -4.98
N ASN A 357 -6.74 -0.23 -3.93
CA ASN A 357 -6.51 0.14 -2.53
C ASN A 357 -6.61 1.66 -2.26
N ALA A 358 -7.17 2.47 -3.17
CA ALA A 358 -7.10 3.94 -3.09
C ALA A 358 -7.64 4.49 -1.76
N PHE A 359 -8.72 3.91 -1.24
CA PHE A 359 -9.41 4.26 0.02
C PHE A 359 -9.60 3.04 0.92
N GLU A 360 -8.71 2.05 0.79
CA GLU A 360 -8.71 0.86 1.62
C GLU A 360 -8.58 1.22 3.10
N TRP A 361 -9.38 0.59 3.97
CA TRP A 361 -9.40 0.84 5.40
C TRP A 361 -9.72 2.29 5.83
N CYS A 362 -10.47 3.05 5.04
CA CYS A 362 -11.11 4.28 5.51
C CYS A 362 -12.33 3.90 6.37
N GLN A 363 -12.07 3.49 7.62
CA GLN A 363 -13.07 2.80 8.46
C GLN A 363 -14.28 3.67 8.84
N GLU A 364 -14.09 4.98 8.97
CA GLU A 364 -15.14 5.95 9.31
C GLU A 364 -15.80 6.58 8.08
N LEU A 365 -15.50 6.11 6.85
CA LEU A 365 -16.05 6.68 5.62
C LEU A 365 -17.55 6.39 5.51
N GLU A 366 -18.36 7.45 5.58
CA GLU A 366 -19.83 7.41 5.54
C GLU A 366 -20.40 8.01 4.23
N ASP A 367 -19.83 9.11 3.76
CA ASP A 367 -20.31 9.88 2.60
C ASP A 367 -19.31 9.79 1.43
N VAL A 368 -19.76 9.23 0.30
CA VAL A 368 -18.95 9.05 -0.90
C VAL A 368 -19.69 9.60 -2.13
N GLU A 369 -19.13 10.67 -2.71
CA GLU A 369 -19.58 11.24 -3.98
C GLU A 369 -18.55 10.90 -5.07
N LEU A 370 -18.90 9.99 -5.98
CA LEU A 370 -18.07 9.62 -7.13
C LEU A 370 -18.32 10.52 -8.31
N GLY A 371 -17.25 10.93 -9.00
CA GLY A 371 -17.35 11.71 -10.24
C GLY A 371 -18.06 10.95 -11.36
N SER A 372 -18.82 11.66 -12.17
CA SER A 372 -19.66 11.08 -13.25
C SER A 372 -18.88 10.43 -14.40
N SER A 373 -17.54 10.55 -14.44
CA SER A 373 -16.68 9.93 -15.46
C SER A 373 -16.00 8.64 -14.99
N VAL A 374 -16.18 8.24 -13.73
CA VAL A 374 -15.56 7.02 -13.18
C VAL A 374 -16.14 5.79 -13.86
N LYS A 375 -15.28 4.99 -14.49
CA LYS A 375 -15.64 3.76 -15.22
C LYS A 375 -15.23 2.50 -14.48
N ASP A 376 -14.10 2.55 -13.78
CA ASP A 376 -13.49 1.38 -13.19
C ASP A 376 -13.18 1.61 -11.71
N LEU A 377 -13.64 0.69 -10.87
CA LEU A 377 -13.29 0.61 -9.46
C LEU A 377 -12.24 -0.49 -9.29
N GLY A 378 -11.04 -0.11 -8.86
CA GLY A 378 -9.90 -1.00 -8.69
C GLY A 378 -10.05 -2.00 -7.55
N SER A 379 -9.20 -3.01 -7.53
CA SER A 379 -9.23 -4.03 -6.47
C SER A 379 -9.05 -3.41 -5.09
N ALA A 380 -9.89 -3.82 -4.14
CA ALA A 380 -9.89 -3.35 -2.76
C ALA A 380 -9.97 -1.81 -2.63
N SER A 381 -10.52 -1.10 -3.64
CA SER A 381 -10.50 0.38 -3.66
C SER A 381 -11.23 1.02 -2.47
N PHE A 382 -12.25 0.36 -1.90
CA PHE A 382 -12.99 0.73 -0.69
C PHE A 382 -13.05 -0.43 0.33
N PHE A 383 -12.11 -1.35 0.26
CA PHE A 383 -12.07 -2.49 1.19
C PHE A 383 -11.96 -2.01 2.64
N GLY A 384 -12.78 -2.55 3.52
CA GLY A 384 -12.77 -2.20 4.94
C GLY A 384 -13.34 -0.83 5.29
N CYS A 385 -14.09 -0.16 4.37
CA CYS A 385 -14.87 1.05 4.68
C CYS A 385 -16.11 0.67 5.49
N SER A 386 -15.87 0.29 6.75
CA SER A 386 -16.87 -0.38 7.60
C SER A 386 -18.04 0.52 8.04
N ALA A 387 -17.90 1.85 7.96
CA ALA A 387 -18.97 2.79 8.27
C ALA A 387 -19.88 3.14 7.08
N LEU A 388 -19.52 2.76 5.85
CA LEU A 388 -20.29 3.06 4.65
C LEU A 388 -21.66 2.34 4.69
N VAL A 389 -22.76 3.11 4.59
CA VAL A 389 -24.13 2.56 4.69
C VAL A 389 -24.79 2.46 3.32
N VAL A 390 -24.70 3.51 2.51
CA VAL A 390 -25.32 3.59 1.18
C VAL A 390 -24.32 4.10 0.17
N LEU A 391 -24.28 3.50 -1.01
CA LEU A 391 -23.45 3.97 -2.11
C LEU A 391 -24.22 3.95 -3.44
N ASN A 392 -24.24 5.10 -4.12
CA ASN A 392 -24.77 5.23 -5.46
C ASN A 392 -23.63 5.31 -6.47
N LEU A 393 -23.49 4.30 -7.30
CA LEU A 393 -22.49 4.30 -8.38
C LEU A 393 -23.03 5.08 -9.59
N PRO A 394 -22.20 5.95 -10.22
CA PRO A 394 -22.62 6.67 -11.41
C PRO A 394 -22.81 5.72 -12.62
N GLU A 395 -23.69 6.13 -13.56
CA GLU A 395 -24.01 5.36 -14.78
C GLU A 395 -22.81 5.11 -15.71
N SER A 396 -21.69 5.77 -15.46
CA SER A 396 -20.43 5.55 -16.20
C SER A 396 -19.70 4.26 -15.80
N VAL A 397 -19.98 3.69 -14.61
CA VAL A 397 -19.23 2.54 -14.08
C VAL A 397 -19.49 1.30 -14.92
N ARG A 398 -18.41 0.62 -15.31
CA ARG A 398 -18.37 -0.60 -16.14
C ARG A 398 -17.82 -1.79 -15.39
N THR A 399 -16.87 -1.57 -14.48
CA THR A 399 -16.18 -2.66 -13.79
C THR A 399 -16.02 -2.35 -12.29
N ILE A 400 -16.29 -3.36 -11.47
CA ILE A 400 -15.95 -3.43 -10.06
C ILE A 400 -14.96 -4.56 -9.91
N ALA A 401 -13.72 -4.26 -9.53
CA ALA A 401 -12.68 -5.28 -9.40
C ALA A 401 -12.80 -6.07 -8.08
N GLY A 402 -11.92 -7.06 -7.91
CA GLY A 402 -11.97 -7.96 -6.75
C GLY A 402 -11.83 -7.24 -5.42
N SER A 403 -12.62 -7.65 -4.44
CA SER A 403 -12.65 -7.11 -3.07
C SER A 403 -12.94 -5.60 -2.97
N ALA A 404 -13.44 -4.96 -4.03
CA ALA A 404 -13.57 -3.49 -4.09
C ALA A 404 -14.34 -2.92 -2.89
N PHE A 405 -15.37 -3.59 -2.40
CA PHE A 405 -16.19 -3.25 -1.24
C PHE A 405 -16.16 -4.35 -0.16
N GLY A 406 -15.18 -5.24 -0.20
CA GLY A 406 -15.07 -6.28 0.82
C GLY A 406 -14.95 -5.67 2.22
N GLN A 407 -15.58 -6.29 3.22
CA GLN A 407 -15.62 -5.82 4.63
C GLN A 407 -16.25 -4.43 4.83
N CYS A 408 -17.13 -3.97 3.92
CA CYS A 408 -18.01 -2.84 4.16
C CYS A 408 -19.20 -3.31 5.02
N ALA A 409 -18.94 -3.62 6.29
CA ALA A 409 -19.86 -4.35 7.15
C ALA A 409 -21.22 -3.66 7.35
N LYS A 410 -21.27 -2.32 7.32
CA LYS A 410 -22.51 -1.55 7.45
C LYS A 410 -23.19 -1.23 6.13
N LEU A 411 -22.65 -1.66 4.99
CA LEU A 411 -23.25 -1.37 3.69
C LEU A 411 -24.60 -2.09 3.58
N GLU A 412 -25.69 -1.32 3.65
CA GLU A 412 -27.06 -1.83 3.56
C GLU A 412 -27.56 -1.89 2.12
N THR A 413 -27.21 -0.87 1.33
CA THR A 413 -27.70 -0.73 -0.03
C THR A 413 -26.61 -0.20 -0.96
N ILE A 414 -26.49 -0.84 -2.12
CA ILE A 414 -25.67 -0.33 -3.23
C ILE A 414 -26.49 -0.27 -4.51
N HIS A 415 -26.47 0.89 -5.17
CA HIS A 415 -27.08 1.03 -6.48
C HIS A 415 -26.05 0.71 -7.58
N LEU A 416 -26.24 -0.43 -8.26
CA LEU A 416 -25.41 -0.88 -9.37
C LEU A 416 -26.01 -0.38 -10.70
N PRO A 417 -25.26 0.37 -11.54
CA PRO A 417 -25.80 0.91 -12.78
C PRO A 417 -26.02 -0.18 -13.84
N ASP A 418 -27.00 0.01 -14.73
CA ASP A 418 -27.29 -0.93 -15.83
C ASP A 418 -26.11 -1.14 -16.80
N SER A 419 -25.22 -0.18 -16.82
CA SER A 419 -23.99 -0.18 -17.62
C SER A 419 -22.89 -1.13 -17.11
N LEU A 420 -23.03 -1.69 -15.90
CA LEU A 420 -22.02 -2.54 -15.26
C LEU A 420 -21.90 -3.89 -15.98
N LEU A 421 -20.68 -4.26 -16.34
CA LEU A 421 -20.36 -5.46 -17.11
C LEU A 421 -19.71 -6.58 -16.29
N SER A 422 -19.05 -6.22 -15.19
CA SER A 422 -18.35 -7.20 -14.34
C SER A 422 -18.27 -6.79 -12.89
N ILE A 423 -18.40 -7.77 -12.00
CA ILE A 423 -18.16 -7.68 -10.57
C ILE A 423 -17.11 -8.76 -10.24
N GLY A 424 -15.99 -8.35 -9.67
CA GLY A 424 -14.85 -9.23 -9.38
C GLY A 424 -15.04 -10.12 -8.16
N SER A 425 -14.12 -11.07 -7.99
CA SER A 425 -14.12 -11.99 -6.87
C SER A 425 -14.09 -11.24 -5.52
N SER A 426 -14.90 -11.71 -4.56
CA SER A 426 -15.01 -11.14 -3.20
C SER A 426 -15.42 -9.67 -3.16
N ALA A 427 -15.97 -9.10 -4.23
CA ALA A 427 -16.23 -7.67 -4.36
C ALA A 427 -17.11 -7.10 -3.23
N PHE A 428 -18.03 -7.88 -2.70
CA PHE A 428 -18.93 -7.56 -1.58
C PHE A 428 -18.82 -8.57 -0.43
N SER A 429 -17.68 -9.27 -0.32
CA SER A 429 -17.49 -10.24 0.76
C SER A 429 -17.53 -9.56 2.14
N TYR A 430 -18.20 -10.16 3.11
CA TYR A 430 -18.37 -9.62 4.46
C TYR A 430 -19.06 -8.24 4.50
N CYS A 431 -19.99 -7.99 3.57
CA CYS A 431 -20.96 -6.90 3.68
C CYS A 431 -22.16 -7.37 4.49
N ASP A 432 -21.96 -7.51 5.82
CA ASP A 432 -22.91 -8.20 6.72
C ASP A 432 -24.31 -7.57 6.70
N SER A 433 -24.41 -6.26 6.51
CA SER A 433 -25.69 -5.51 6.50
C SER A 433 -26.35 -5.45 5.10
N LEU A 434 -25.69 -5.92 4.04
CA LEU A 434 -26.23 -5.83 2.68
C LEU A 434 -27.50 -6.69 2.57
N ASN A 435 -28.64 -6.00 2.45
CA ASN A 435 -29.95 -6.65 2.50
C ASN A 435 -30.62 -6.77 1.13
N ASN A 436 -30.27 -5.89 0.18
CA ASN A 436 -30.81 -5.91 -1.16
C ASN A 436 -29.74 -5.48 -2.17
N VAL A 437 -29.63 -6.20 -3.28
CA VAL A 437 -28.79 -5.85 -4.42
C VAL A 437 -29.46 -6.27 -5.74
N ILE A 438 -29.63 -5.32 -6.65
CA ILE A 438 -30.17 -5.58 -7.99
C ILE A 438 -28.98 -5.77 -8.94
N LEU A 439 -28.85 -6.98 -9.48
CA LEU A 439 -27.77 -7.32 -10.41
C LEU A 439 -28.15 -6.88 -11.83
N PRO A 440 -27.30 -6.08 -12.52
CA PRO A 440 -27.60 -5.59 -13.86
C PRO A 440 -27.52 -6.70 -14.92
N GLN A 441 -28.33 -6.58 -15.98
CA GLN A 441 -28.44 -7.58 -17.06
C GLN A 441 -27.15 -7.73 -17.89
N GLY A 442 -26.19 -6.80 -17.77
CA GLY A 442 -24.89 -6.85 -18.45
C GLY A 442 -23.97 -7.96 -17.97
N LEU A 443 -24.19 -8.48 -16.77
CA LEU A 443 -23.32 -9.49 -16.16
C LEU A 443 -23.37 -10.82 -16.92
N LYS A 444 -22.20 -11.45 -17.08
CA LYS A 444 -22.06 -12.77 -17.72
C LYS A 444 -21.78 -13.89 -16.72
N LYS A 445 -21.28 -13.55 -15.55
CA LYS A 445 -20.99 -14.50 -14.46
C LYS A 445 -20.98 -13.79 -13.12
N ILE A 446 -21.23 -14.54 -12.07
CA ILE A 446 -20.98 -14.14 -10.68
C ILE A 446 -19.65 -14.80 -10.29
N GLU A 447 -18.69 -14.00 -9.89
CA GLU A 447 -17.33 -14.48 -9.58
C GLU A 447 -17.26 -15.16 -8.21
N GLN A 448 -16.11 -15.78 -7.93
CA GLN A 448 -15.86 -16.46 -6.65
C GLN A 448 -16.07 -15.52 -5.47
N SER A 449 -16.77 -16.00 -4.43
CA SER A 449 -16.98 -15.32 -3.14
C SER A 449 -17.57 -13.90 -3.24
N THR A 450 -18.18 -13.53 -4.35
CA THR A 450 -18.65 -12.14 -4.61
C THR A 450 -19.49 -11.59 -3.46
N PHE A 451 -20.43 -12.36 -2.91
CA PHE A 451 -21.34 -12.00 -1.82
C PHE A 451 -21.19 -12.92 -0.59
N THR A 452 -20.04 -13.55 -0.43
CA THR A 452 -19.83 -14.44 0.73
C THR A 452 -19.95 -13.65 2.04
N TYR A 453 -20.64 -14.20 3.03
CA TYR A 453 -20.97 -13.54 4.30
C TYR A 453 -21.80 -12.24 4.15
N CYS A 454 -22.63 -12.09 3.12
CA CYS A 454 -23.71 -11.09 3.11
C CYS A 454 -24.87 -11.62 3.95
N SER A 455 -24.70 -11.60 5.28
CA SER A 455 -25.60 -12.32 6.21
C SER A 455 -27.02 -11.77 6.27
N SER A 456 -27.21 -10.49 5.89
CA SER A 456 -28.53 -9.83 5.83
C SER A 456 -29.23 -9.95 4.47
N LEU A 457 -28.58 -10.51 3.43
CA LEU A 457 -29.17 -10.63 2.10
C LEU A 457 -30.38 -11.58 2.13
N THR A 458 -31.57 -11.05 1.81
CA THR A 458 -32.81 -11.81 1.89
C THR A 458 -33.27 -12.40 0.57
N GLU A 459 -32.94 -11.72 -0.53
CA GLU A 459 -33.30 -12.16 -1.88
C GLU A 459 -32.19 -11.86 -2.88
N ILE A 460 -32.13 -12.67 -3.94
CA ILE A 460 -31.24 -12.43 -5.07
C ILE A 460 -31.85 -12.94 -6.38
N VAL A 461 -31.80 -12.09 -7.40
CA VAL A 461 -32.18 -12.48 -8.78
C VAL A 461 -30.91 -12.52 -9.63
N ILE A 462 -30.54 -13.70 -10.10
CA ILE A 462 -29.42 -13.89 -11.02
C ILE A 462 -29.93 -13.59 -12.43
N PRO A 463 -29.31 -12.61 -13.14
CA PRO A 463 -29.74 -12.20 -14.48
C PRO A 463 -29.72 -13.33 -15.51
N ASP A 464 -30.59 -13.25 -16.49
CA ASP A 464 -30.73 -14.26 -17.56
C ASP A 464 -29.45 -14.47 -18.39
N ASN A 465 -28.58 -13.47 -18.47
CA ASN A 465 -27.32 -13.54 -19.22
C ASN A 465 -26.17 -14.20 -18.46
N VAL A 466 -26.36 -14.51 -17.17
CA VAL A 466 -25.33 -15.15 -16.34
C VAL A 466 -25.23 -16.63 -16.70
N THR A 467 -24.02 -17.09 -16.98
CA THR A 467 -23.74 -18.48 -17.37
C THR A 467 -23.11 -19.33 -16.29
N SER A 468 -22.53 -18.69 -15.25
CA SER A 468 -21.90 -19.40 -14.13
C SER A 468 -22.00 -18.62 -12.82
N ILE A 469 -22.16 -19.35 -11.72
CA ILE A 469 -22.04 -18.85 -10.36
C ILE A 469 -20.79 -19.47 -9.75
N GLY A 470 -19.82 -18.64 -9.39
CA GLY A 470 -18.50 -19.05 -8.91
C GLY A 470 -18.52 -19.67 -7.51
N SER A 471 -17.41 -20.29 -7.15
CA SER A 471 -17.25 -20.93 -5.85
C SER A 471 -17.52 -19.97 -4.69
N GLN A 472 -18.32 -20.39 -3.71
CA GLN A 472 -18.65 -19.62 -2.51
C GLN A 472 -19.35 -18.28 -2.79
N ALA A 473 -19.89 -18.05 -3.98
CA ALA A 473 -20.42 -16.75 -4.39
C ALA A 473 -21.44 -16.16 -3.43
N PHE A 474 -22.30 -16.98 -2.82
CA PHE A 474 -23.31 -16.62 -1.81
C PHE A 474 -23.20 -17.47 -0.54
N SER A 475 -22.00 -18.01 -0.27
CA SER A 475 -21.80 -18.82 0.95
C SER A 475 -22.01 -17.96 2.19
N ASN A 476 -22.68 -18.51 3.21
CA ASN A 476 -23.03 -17.81 4.45
C ASN A 476 -23.96 -16.59 4.28
N CYS A 477 -24.78 -16.56 3.21
CA CYS A 477 -25.94 -15.67 3.12
C CYS A 477 -27.10 -16.27 3.95
N VAL A 478 -26.94 -16.23 5.28
CA VAL A 478 -27.81 -16.99 6.21
C VAL A 478 -29.28 -16.54 6.19
N SER A 479 -29.56 -15.30 5.80
CA SER A 479 -30.92 -14.75 5.69
C SER A 479 -31.55 -14.93 4.31
N LEU A 480 -30.85 -15.52 3.33
CA LEU A 480 -31.35 -15.68 1.97
C LEU A 480 -32.55 -16.63 1.94
N ARG A 481 -33.71 -16.08 1.56
CA ARG A 481 -35.00 -16.80 1.49
C ARG A 481 -35.43 -17.01 0.04
N SER A 482 -35.17 -16.05 -0.84
CA SER A 482 -35.58 -16.05 -2.22
C SER A 482 -34.37 -16.05 -3.15
N LEU A 483 -34.29 -17.08 -4.02
CA LEU A 483 -33.26 -17.23 -5.02
C LEU A 483 -33.91 -17.51 -6.39
N ARG A 484 -33.78 -16.58 -7.31
CA ARG A 484 -34.18 -16.77 -8.68
C ARG A 484 -32.95 -16.86 -9.59
N MET A 485 -32.83 -17.94 -10.35
CA MET A 485 -31.72 -18.17 -11.29
C MET A 485 -32.14 -17.86 -12.72
N GLY A 486 -31.25 -17.18 -13.46
CA GLY A 486 -31.46 -16.86 -14.88
C GLY A 486 -31.41 -18.10 -15.77
N LYS A 487 -32.13 -18.06 -16.87
CA LYS A 487 -32.35 -19.20 -17.80
C LYS A 487 -31.13 -19.61 -18.64
N SER A 488 -30.01 -18.85 -18.64
CA SER A 488 -28.78 -19.22 -19.35
C SER A 488 -27.72 -19.86 -18.46
N LEU A 489 -28.02 -20.07 -17.16
CA LEU A 489 -27.07 -20.59 -16.20
C LEU A 489 -26.65 -22.03 -16.55
N LYS A 490 -25.33 -22.28 -16.65
CA LYS A 490 -24.74 -23.58 -17.00
C LYS A 490 -24.12 -24.28 -15.81
N THR A 491 -23.47 -23.54 -14.91
CA THR A 491 -22.73 -24.12 -13.80
C THR A 491 -23.01 -23.37 -12.50
N ILE A 492 -23.14 -24.13 -11.43
CA ILE A 492 -23.15 -23.67 -10.04
C ILE A 492 -21.92 -24.29 -9.38
N ASP A 493 -20.91 -23.50 -9.05
CA ASP A 493 -19.63 -24.01 -8.56
C ASP A 493 -19.68 -24.41 -7.07
N SER A 494 -18.54 -24.91 -6.56
CA SER A 494 -18.44 -25.46 -5.21
C SER A 494 -18.81 -24.46 -4.14
N TYR A 495 -19.65 -24.89 -3.18
CA TYR A 495 -20.11 -24.09 -2.03
C TYR A 495 -20.85 -22.80 -2.41
N ALA A 496 -21.33 -22.64 -3.64
CA ALA A 496 -21.91 -21.39 -4.12
C ALA A 496 -22.99 -20.81 -3.20
N PHE A 497 -23.84 -21.66 -2.61
CA PHE A 497 -24.93 -21.33 -1.68
C PHE A 497 -24.79 -22.09 -0.35
N SER A 498 -23.59 -22.50 0.05
CA SER A 498 -23.39 -23.18 1.33
C SER A 498 -23.82 -22.28 2.50
N ASP A 499 -24.43 -22.88 3.50
CA ASP A 499 -24.89 -22.20 4.72
C ASP A 499 -25.95 -21.10 4.48
N CYS A 500 -26.73 -21.17 3.38
CA CYS A 500 -27.94 -20.36 3.17
C CYS A 500 -29.10 -20.95 3.99
N ASN A 501 -29.06 -20.75 5.31
CA ASN A 501 -29.91 -21.46 6.27
C ASN A 501 -31.40 -21.08 6.21
N SER A 502 -31.76 -19.96 5.58
CA SER A 502 -33.17 -19.52 5.44
C SER A 502 -33.77 -19.88 4.08
N LEU A 503 -33.02 -20.50 3.15
CA LEU A 503 -33.50 -20.87 1.83
C LEU A 503 -34.42 -22.11 1.95
N THR A 504 -35.72 -21.93 1.66
CA THR A 504 -36.73 -23.01 1.76
C THR A 504 -36.92 -23.77 0.47
N SER A 505 -36.75 -23.11 -0.68
CA SER A 505 -36.88 -23.73 -1.99
C SER A 505 -35.84 -23.25 -2.97
N VAL A 506 -35.50 -24.07 -3.97
CA VAL A 506 -34.62 -23.68 -5.08
C VAL A 506 -35.13 -24.27 -6.39
N THR A 507 -35.17 -23.43 -7.43
CA THR A 507 -35.45 -23.87 -8.80
C THR A 507 -34.16 -23.84 -9.63
N ILE A 508 -33.73 -24.99 -10.11
CA ILE A 508 -32.56 -25.18 -10.96
C ILE A 508 -33.03 -25.12 -12.42
N PRO A 509 -32.60 -24.13 -13.23
CA PRO A 509 -32.97 -23.99 -14.63
C PRO A 509 -32.60 -25.23 -15.49
N ASP A 510 -33.33 -25.46 -16.54
CA ASP A 510 -33.08 -26.52 -17.52
C ASP A 510 -31.70 -26.43 -18.20
N SER A 511 -31.16 -25.22 -18.25
CA SER A 511 -29.86 -24.93 -18.83
C SER A 511 -28.67 -25.38 -17.99
N VAL A 512 -28.87 -25.68 -16.69
CA VAL A 512 -27.78 -26.09 -15.77
C VAL A 512 -27.34 -27.52 -16.12
N THR A 513 -26.03 -27.69 -16.24
CA THR A 513 -25.41 -28.99 -16.61
C THR A 513 -24.56 -29.56 -15.47
N SER A 514 -24.12 -28.73 -14.50
CA SER A 514 -23.22 -29.15 -13.44
C SER A 514 -23.44 -28.34 -12.15
N ILE A 515 -23.43 -29.06 -11.01
CA ILE A 515 -23.51 -28.50 -9.66
C ILE A 515 -22.29 -28.99 -8.87
N GLY A 516 -21.51 -28.04 -8.36
CA GLY A 516 -20.23 -28.24 -7.70
C GLY A 516 -20.36 -28.82 -6.29
N TYR A 517 -19.23 -29.23 -5.74
CA TYR A 517 -19.10 -29.78 -4.40
C TYR A 517 -19.73 -28.86 -3.35
N GLY A 518 -20.66 -29.38 -2.53
CA GLY A 518 -21.27 -28.63 -1.44
C GLY A 518 -22.05 -27.38 -1.85
N ALA A 519 -22.52 -27.27 -3.09
CA ALA A 519 -23.14 -26.05 -3.61
C ALA A 519 -24.32 -25.57 -2.75
N PHE A 520 -25.12 -26.47 -2.21
CA PHE A 520 -26.23 -26.20 -1.27
C PHE A 520 -26.01 -26.91 0.08
N ASN A 521 -24.75 -27.06 0.47
CA ASN A 521 -24.40 -27.68 1.75
C ASN A 521 -24.94 -26.84 2.91
N ARG A 522 -25.52 -27.50 3.93
CA ARG A 522 -26.10 -26.85 5.11
C ARG A 522 -27.23 -25.83 4.83
N CYS A 523 -27.93 -25.93 3.72
CA CYS A 523 -29.18 -25.20 3.52
C CYS A 523 -30.30 -25.91 4.32
N ASN A 524 -30.26 -25.80 5.66
CA ASN A 524 -31.05 -26.67 6.57
C ASN A 524 -32.56 -26.39 6.50
N ALA A 525 -32.99 -25.23 6.04
CA ALA A 525 -34.41 -24.92 5.83
C ALA A 525 -34.97 -25.44 4.50
N LEU A 526 -34.11 -25.94 3.58
CA LEU A 526 -34.54 -26.34 2.24
C LEU A 526 -35.48 -27.55 2.32
N ARG A 527 -36.70 -27.39 1.74
CA ARG A 527 -37.75 -28.39 1.71
C ARG A 527 -38.12 -28.81 0.29
N GLN A 528 -37.76 -27.98 -0.70
CA GLN A 528 -38.04 -28.25 -2.09
C GLN A 528 -36.85 -27.94 -3.00
N VAL A 529 -36.50 -28.90 -3.82
CA VAL A 529 -35.54 -28.72 -4.95
C VAL A 529 -36.30 -29.01 -6.24
N LYS A 530 -36.48 -28.00 -7.10
CA LYS A 530 -37.12 -28.15 -8.41
C LYS A 530 -36.03 -28.12 -9.47
N SER A 531 -35.94 -29.16 -10.29
CA SER A 531 -35.01 -29.22 -11.44
C SER A 531 -35.74 -29.30 -12.74
N LEU A 532 -35.56 -28.29 -13.62
CA LEU A 532 -36.30 -28.17 -14.88
C LEU A 532 -35.64 -28.94 -16.04
N ALA A 533 -34.44 -29.48 -15.86
CA ALA A 533 -33.70 -30.18 -16.89
C ALA A 533 -34.26 -31.60 -17.12
N LEU A 534 -34.47 -31.98 -18.39
CA LEU A 534 -34.85 -33.36 -18.72
C LEU A 534 -33.69 -34.36 -18.52
N VAL A 535 -32.45 -33.89 -18.60
CA VAL A 535 -31.25 -34.67 -18.28
C VAL A 535 -30.68 -34.16 -16.95
N PRO A 536 -30.59 -35.00 -15.92
CA PRO A 536 -30.12 -34.56 -14.62
C PRO A 536 -28.74 -33.88 -14.67
N PRO A 537 -28.57 -32.66 -14.13
CA PRO A 537 -27.25 -32.04 -14.02
C PRO A 537 -26.27 -32.96 -13.26
N THR A 538 -25.02 -32.95 -13.66
CA THR A 538 -23.97 -33.68 -12.92
C THR A 538 -23.79 -33.09 -11.53
N LEU A 539 -24.00 -33.88 -10.47
CA LEU A 539 -23.59 -33.53 -9.10
C LEU A 539 -22.17 -34.02 -8.87
N ASN A 540 -21.26 -33.13 -8.48
CA ASN A 540 -19.86 -33.50 -8.27
C ASN A 540 -19.64 -34.37 -7.03
N ASN A 541 -20.55 -34.36 -6.06
CA ASN A 541 -20.47 -35.12 -4.83
C ASN A 541 -21.85 -35.20 -4.15
N GLN A 542 -22.02 -36.19 -3.25
CA GLN A 542 -23.21 -36.31 -2.41
C GLN A 542 -23.45 -35.12 -1.48
N SER A 543 -22.43 -34.30 -1.15
CA SER A 543 -22.59 -33.10 -0.34
C SER A 543 -23.10 -31.89 -1.09
N CYS A 544 -23.41 -32.00 -2.42
CA CYS A 544 -24.06 -30.92 -3.15
C CYS A 544 -25.32 -30.43 -2.46
N PHE A 545 -26.10 -31.36 -1.90
CA PHE A 545 -27.21 -31.13 -0.98
C PHE A 545 -26.97 -31.88 0.32
N THR A 546 -27.52 -31.39 1.44
CA THR A 546 -27.48 -32.09 2.75
C THR A 546 -28.89 -32.45 3.25
N VAL A 547 -29.88 -32.22 2.43
CA VAL A 547 -31.31 -32.28 2.78
C VAL A 547 -32.06 -33.40 2.08
N TYR A 548 -31.37 -34.43 1.60
CA TYR A 548 -31.95 -35.54 0.83
C TYR A 548 -33.14 -36.25 1.53
N ASP A 549 -33.12 -36.30 2.86
CA ASP A 549 -34.12 -36.97 3.66
C ASP A 549 -35.36 -36.10 3.95
N GLN A 550 -35.22 -34.77 3.84
CA GLN A 550 -36.25 -33.82 4.27
C GLN A 550 -36.82 -32.97 3.14
N ALA A 551 -36.07 -32.82 2.02
CA ALA A 551 -36.52 -32.06 0.87
C ALA A 551 -37.12 -32.98 -0.19
N ARG A 552 -38.21 -32.53 -0.84
CA ARG A 552 -38.74 -33.18 -2.03
C ARG A 552 -38.00 -32.68 -3.29
N LEU A 553 -37.78 -33.59 -4.24
CA LEU A 553 -37.23 -33.29 -5.57
C LEU A 553 -38.37 -33.27 -6.57
N LEU A 554 -38.57 -32.16 -7.25
CA LEU A 554 -39.55 -31.97 -8.30
C LEU A 554 -38.88 -31.97 -9.66
N VAL A 555 -39.33 -32.80 -10.59
CA VAL A 555 -38.78 -32.95 -11.94
C VAL A 555 -39.92 -33.13 -12.96
N HIS A 556 -39.67 -32.91 -14.22
CA HIS A 556 -40.65 -33.25 -15.26
C HIS A 556 -40.99 -34.74 -15.23
N GLN A 557 -42.26 -35.10 -15.51
CA GLN A 557 -42.70 -36.49 -15.59
C GLN A 557 -41.80 -37.35 -16.49
N ASP A 558 -41.40 -36.81 -17.67
CA ASP A 558 -40.52 -37.50 -18.63
C ASP A 558 -39.08 -37.70 -18.11
N ALA A 559 -38.66 -36.95 -17.09
CA ALA A 559 -37.32 -37.01 -16.50
C ALA A 559 -37.26 -37.89 -15.25
N LEU A 560 -38.40 -38.31 -14.67
CA LEU A 560 -38.50 -38.98 -13.38
C LEU A 560 -37.58 -40.22 -13.25
N GLU A 561 -37.57 -41.10 -14.25
CA GLU A 561 -36.70 -42.29 -14.26
C GLU A 561 -35.21 -41.92 -14.33
N ALA A 562 -34.87 -40.87 -15.11
CA ALA A 562 -33.49 -40.40 -15.24
C ALA A 562 -32.96 -39.88 -13.89
N TYR A 563 -33.76 -39.11 -13.10
CA TYR A 563 -33.35 -38.61 -11.81
C TYR A 563 -33.31 -39.71 -10.74
N ASN A 564 -34.23 -40.66 -10.74
CA ASN A 564 -34.26 -41.79 -9.83
C ASN A 564 -33.08 -42.76 -10.02
N THR A 565 -32.38 -42.70 -11.16
CA THR A 565 -31.18 -43.50 -11.46
C THR A 565 -29.89 -42.72 -11.44
N ALA A 566 -29.94 -41.39 -11.56
CA ALA A 566 -28.77 -40.53 -11.63
C ALA A 566 -27.97 -40.52 -10.33
N GLN A 567 -26.65 -40.51 -10.46
CA GLN A 567 -25.74 -40.49 -9.31
C GLN A 567 -26.00 -39.28 -8.43
N TYR A 568 -26.17 -39.53 -7.11
CA TYR A 568 -26.49 -38.57 -6.04
C TYR A 568 -27.90 -37.98 -6.10
N TRP A 569 -28.56 -37.76 -7.25
CA TRP A 569 -29.94 -37.35 -7.32
C TRP A 569 -30.89 -38.41 -6.73
N LYS A 570 -30.61 -39.67 -6.95
CA LYS A 570 -31.37 -40.82 -6.37
C LYS A 570 -31.33 -40.89 -4.85
N LEU A 571 -30.60 -40.01 -4.17
CA LEU A 571 -30.57 -39.93 -2.70
C LEU A 571 -31.76 -39.14 -2.13
N PHE A 572 -32.48 -38.38 -2.98
CA PHE A 572 -33.72 -37.77 -2.52
C PHE A 572 -34.78 -38.83 -2.23
N ASN A 573 -35.25 -38.86 -1.00
CA ASN A 573 -36.24 -39.86 -0.56
C ASN A 573 -37.60 -39.66 -1.21
N LYS A 574 -37.91 -38.40 -1.61
CA LYS A 574 -39.15 -38.03 -2.30
C LYS A 574 -38.83 -37.36 -3.61
N THR A 575 -39.06 -38.08 -4.73
CA THR A 575 -38.97 -37.52 -6.09
C THR A 575 -40.32 -37.65 -6.75
N MET A 576 -40.88 -36.55 -7.24
CA MET A 576 -42.19 -36.50 -7.81
C MET A 576 -42.24 -35.59 -9.05
N PRO A 577 -43.21 -35.79 -9.95
CA PRO A 577 -43.42 -34.91 -11.09
C PRO A 577 -43.83 -33.49 -10.66
N ILE A 578 -43.38 -32.50 -11.41
CA ILE A 578 -43.78 -31.09 -11.24
C ILE A 578 -45.28 -30.94 -11.48
N GLU A 579 -45.77 -31.68 -12.43
CA GLU A 579 -47.16 -31.69 -12.90
C GLU A 579 -48.15 -32.11 -11.81
N GLN A 580 -47.70 -32.75 -10.73
CA GLN A 580 -48.52 -33.14 -9.58
C GLN A 580 -48.64 -32.08 -8.49
N ILE A 581 -47.86 -30.98 -8.59
CA ILE A 581 -47.98 -29.91 -7.57
C ILE A 581 -49.27 -29.14 -7.80
N GLY A 582 -50.10 -29.04 -6.78
CA GLY A 582 -51.42 -28.43 -6.82
C GLY A 582 -52.55 -29.37 -7.19
N ASP A 583 -52.24 -30.60 -7.62
CA ASP A 583 -53.23 -31.65 -7.92
C ASP A 583 -53.54 -32.38 -6.60
N ALA A 584 -54.49 -31.83 -5.84
CA ALA A 584 -54.81 -32.25 -4.46
C ALA A 584 -55.52 -33.60 -4.41
N ASP A 585 -56.26 -33.98 -5.44
CA ASP A 585 -57.01 -35.24 -5.51
C ASP A 585 -56.36 -36.29 -6.40
N SER A 586 -55.23 -35.93 -7.03
CA SER A 586 -54.44 -36.79 -7.92
C SER A 586 -55.21 -37.25 -9.17
N ASP A 587 -56.10 -36.37 -9.69
CA ASP A 587 -56.87 -36.66 -10.89
C ASP A 587 -56.11 -36.32 -12.22
N GLY A 588 -54.96 -35.64 -12.07
CA GLY A 588 -54.05 -35.23 -13.16
C GLY A 588 -54.33 -33.86 -13.75
N GLU A 589 -55.32 -33.12 -13.23
CA GLU A 589 -55.63 -31.74 -13.62
C GLU A 589 -55.49 -30.82 -12.42
N ILE A 590 -54.96 -29.63 -12.61
CA ILE A 590 -54.89 -28.61 -11.56
C ILE A 590 -56.00 -27.61 -11.79
N SER A 591 -57.00 -27.62 -10.89
CA SER A 591 -58.27 -26.95 -11.09
C SER A 591 -58.75 -26.20 -9.84
N ILE A 592 -59.95 -25.63 -9.88
CA ILE A 592 -60.61 -25.01 -8.74
C ILE A 592 -60.99 -26.07 -7.67
N ASP A 593 -61.17 -27.32 -8.04
CA ASP A 593 -61.52 -28.39 -7.13
C ASP A 593 -60.39 -28.67 -6.15
N ASP A 594 -59.11 -28.56 -6.61
CA ASP A 594 -57.93 -28.68 -5.76
C ASP A 594 -57.84 -27.55 -4.72
N ILE A 595 -58.19 -26.30 -5.11
CA ILE A 595 -58.28 -25.18 -4.17
C ILE A 595 -59.31 -25.51 -3.09
N THR A 596 -60.45 -26.10 -3.48
CA THR A 596 -61.51 -26.45 -2.58
C THR A 596 -61.06 -27.52 -1.56
N ILE A 597 -60.34 -28.53 -2.04
CA ILE A 597 -59.76 -29.60 -1.25
C ILE A 597 -58.69 -29.06 -0.26
N LEU A 598 -57.81 -28.20 -0.73
CA LEU A 598 -56.81 -27.57 0.10
C LEU A 598 -57.43 -26.68 1.19
N ILE A 599 -58.46 -25.91 0.85
CA ILE A 599 -59.21 -25.11 1.85
C ILE A 599 -59.93 -26.03 2.85
N ASP A 600 -60.57 -27.14 2.41
CA ASP A 600 -61.22 -28.11 3.28
C ASP A 600 -60.21 -28.75 4.24
N TYR A 601 -59.04 -29.12 3.77
CA TYR A 601 -57.93 -29.60 4.58
C TYR A 601 -57.53 -28.59 5.67
N LEU A 602 -57.35 -27.32 5.30
CA LEU A 602 -56.95 -26.27 6.26
C LEU A 602 -58.04 -25.99 7.31
N LEU A 603 -59.31 -26.04 6.93
CA LEU A 603 -60.41 -25.75 7.83
C LEU A 603 -60.77 -26.93 8.75
N ASN A 604 -60.71 -28.15 8.24
CA ASN A 604 -61.26 -29.31 8.87
C ASN A 604 -60.23 -30.39 9.23
N SER A 605 -58.97 -30.21 8.85
CA SER A 605 -57.86 -31.19 8.96
C SER A 605 -58.23 -32.57 8.33
N ASN A 606 -59.05 -32.53 7.26
CA ASN A 606 -59.51 -33.74 6.56
C ASN A 606 -58.48 -34.13 5.48
N ALA A 607 -57.64 -35.11 5.81
CA ALA A 607 -56.61 -35.62 4.91
C ALA A 607 -57.09 -36.83 4.05
N SER A 608 -58.38 -37.20 4.09
CA SER A 608 -58.88 -38.38 3.37
C SER A 608 -58.91 -38.12 1.86
N GLY A 609 -58.07 -38.84 1.11
CA GLY A 609 -57.97 -38.70 -0.34
C GLY A 609 -57.17 -37.48 -0.80
N VAL A 610 -56.48 -36.81 0.10
CA VAL A 610 -55.66 -35.62 -0.20
C VAL A 610 -54.18 -36.00 -0.33
N ASP A 611 -53.54 -35.64 -1.44
CA ASP A 611 -52.09 -35.74 -1.56
C ASP A 611 -51.42 -34.56 -0.85
N LEU A 612 -51.00 -34.79 0.41
CA LEU A 612 -50.38 -33.77 1.26
C LEU A 612 -49.05 -33.22 0.69
N ASP A 613 -48.35 -34.01 -0.12
CA ASP A 613 -47.13 -33.58 -0.75
C ASP A 613 -47.40 -32.67 -1.98
N ALA A 614 -48.57 -32.86 -2.65
CA ALA A 614 -48.99 -32.04 -3.76
C ALA A 614 -49.55 -30.68 -3.34
N ILE A 615 -50.20 -30.56 -2.19
CA ILE A 615 -50.88 -29.34 -1.73
C ILE A 615 -49.95 -28.33 -0.99
N ASP A 616 -48.71 -28.70 -0.65
CA ASP A 616 -47.67 -27.72 -0.25
C ASP A 616 -47.13 -27.04 -1.53
N CYS A 617 -47.93 -26.10 -2.04
CA CYS A 617 -47.72 -25.53 -3.37
C CYS A 617 -46.53 -24.58 -3.43
N ASN A 618 -46.21 -23.88 -2.35
CA ASN A 618 -45.08 -22.96 -2.24
C ASN A 618 -43.76 -23.67 -1.83
N GLY A 619 -43.83 -24.89 -1.29
CA GLY A 619 -42.69 -25.74 -0.95
C GLY A 619 -41.93 -25.32 0.30
N ASP A 620 -42.59 -24.64 1.24
CA ASP A 620 -41.97 -24.21 2.49
C ASP A 620 -42.03 -25.27 3.59
N GLY A 621 -42.75 -26.35 3.35
CA GLY A 621 -42.94 -27.50 4.27
C GLY A 621 -44.07 -27.31 5.26
N SER A 622 -44.84 -26.23 5.19
CA SER A 622 -46.10 -26.00 5.87
C SER A 622 -47.25 -26.15 4.87
N ILE A 623 -48.43 -26.46 5.31
CA ILE A 623 -49.64 -26.41 4.48
C ILE A 623 -50.54 -25.37 5.12
N ASP A 624 -50.63 -24.18 4.48
CA ASP A 624 -51.35 -23.04 5.01
C ASP A 624 -51.99 -22.16 3.93
N ILE A 625 -52.42 -20.94 4.29
CA ILE A 625 -53.09 -20.03 3.35
C ILE A 625 -52.19 -19.56 2.21
N ASP A 626 -50.87 -19.61 2.38
CA ASP A 626 -49.94 -19.21 1.37
C ASP A 626 -49.89 -20.22 0.20
N ASP A 627 -50.16 -21.52 0.48
CA ASP A 627 -50.33 -22.56 -0.53
C ASP A 627 -51.58 -22.33 -1.37
N VAL A 628 -52.70 -21.95 -0.71
CA VAL A 628 -53.93 -21.57 -1.43
C VAL A 628 -53.65 -20.39 -2.38
N THR A 629 -52.88 -19.41 -1.90
CA THR A 629 -52.52 -18.23 -2.69
C THR A 629 -51.63 -18.63 -3.88
N ALA A 630 -50.67 -19.52 -3.67
CA ALA A 630 -49.80 -20.04 -4.71
C ALA A 630 -50.59 -20.83 -5.77
N LEU A 631 -51.51 -21.69 -5.35
CA LEU A 631 -52.35 -22.47 -6.24
C LEU A 631 -53.31 -21.59 -7.08
N ILE A 632 -53.97 -20.61 -6.45
CA ILE A 632 -54.77 -19.60 -7.14
C ILE A 632 -53.93 -18.87 -8.17
N SER A 633 -52.75 -18.42 -7.81
CA SER A 633 -51.82 -17.72 -8.73
C SER A 633 -51.46 -18.59 -9.91
N TYR A 634 -51.20 -19.88 -9.72
CA TYR A 634 -50.91 -20.81 -10.81
C TYR A 634 -52.12 -20.99 -11.74
N ILE A 635 -53.32 -21.21 -11.22
CA ILE A 635 -54.51 -21.38 -12.02
C ILE A 635 -54.82 -20.13 -12.86
N LEU A 636 -54.57 -18.93 -12.30
CA LEU A 636 -54.82 -17.67 -13.01
C LEU A 636 -53.73 -17.32 -14.06
N ASN A 637 -52.49 -17.66 -13.79
CA ASN A 637 -51.34 -17.18 -14.58
C ASN A 637 -50.61 -18.29 -15.33
N GLY A 638 -50.85 -19.57 -15.03
CA GLY A 638 -50.20 -20.71 -15.67
C GLY A 638 -48.74 -20.96 -15.24
N TYR A 639 -48.29 -20.33 -14.16
CA TYR A 639 -46.94 -20.56 -13.61
C TYR A 639 -46.93 -20.40 -12.08
N TRP A 640 -46.07 -21.13 -11.44
CA TRP A 640 -45.80 -21.01 -9.99
C TRP A 640 -44.92 -19.78 -9.71
N ASN A 641 -45.36 -18.92 -8.81
CA ASN A 641 -44.61 -17.72 -8.38
C ASN A 641 -43.56 -18.07 -7.33
#